data_3db0bee0a13c659c7efd496ab1511f7a
#
_entry.id   3db0bee0a13c659c7efd496ab1511f7a
#
_cell.length_a   1.000
_cell.length_b   1.000
_cell.length_c   1.000
_cell.angle_alpha   90.00
_cell.angle_beta   90.00
_cell.angle_gamma   90.00
#
_symmetry.space_group_name_H-M   'P 1'
#
loop_
_entity.id
_entity.type
_entity.pdbx_description
1 polymer ?
#
loop_
_entity_poly.entity_id
_entity_poly.type
_entity_poly.pdbx_seq_one_letter_code
_entity_poly.pdbx_strand_id
1 'polypeptide(L)'
;MHPVTATTSAPWAGDAPERWWSPAVGETARGALEPPPWAGFVERALAQAPPVEQAPGAPVGEVPGLGPEGGLLRPLLPLLAEADRRFAHDARPAEDTADARAVWDGARHRLAADLLSLAGRTLVAELHAARDAGALTGADGHQRFDAAMRALAARPALTAVLRRHPVLARLLAQRCLDMTTAATELLTRLGADRPALAGAVLAGGAPGPLARVDFGLGDPHDAARTVAQLEFRDGRRLMYKPRPLGLHRWWNEFLAWFARRRPGLAPRAVRVLPRAGYGWTEYVAATPCGSPAAFYARTGAQLALLYAVDAIDIHAENVIASGDHPVVVDVETLFHPALASATDGGPDPAVPALAASVLRTSVLPVPLFGEHGAVDSSAIGGRAGQLSPDELPAWENPGTDLMRLCHRRAPWPGGPNRPVRAEGPRGRDGWSHGPGGSSPGPDGVDPADHAAELLHGFRSAYRALLAHRSALTAPGGLLERAAAEPVRLVARPSQEYARLLTESLRPEALRDLAARRGAFGALFEDTGRPVLRALAPCEREQLLDGDIPLFTTTPRSRAVRSSRGDTVEEALPGSALVGVRAKQERLGEEDLRRQEWLLRASLAGLRPAAEHRTPGPAARPPLPAGDGAGTPAAGRALALAVSAGDQLLGLACAGDGRLNWPGLHLLDDRHWLVHAQGASLGDGYSGTALFLAELGRATGRGRFSEAAAQAVVRPLPRTLRLLAAHPELAARVGPGGFHGVGGLVYAAARLGPLLDSRELLEVLPDAVTALTAASAAEERADVADGLAGGLLVMDALHAALEHAGLERGAATALERALTDRLTRAAPPREPGFLRGRAGTAAALGGRGVSAAGARAKPRSVADAGPEPLPSDPGWCAGLAGTALAGHGRAAHLDLLADRVPSSDHSLCHGELGVLEPLVESHPVAAVHEHPATLRLLRQVARHGPRCGTPDGVPTPGLLTGLAGIGLGLLRLELGARVPSVLLLRPAASTRNEPPTGGHHPNTSATQESSVTA
;
A
#
# COMPACT_ATOMS: atom_id res chain seq x y z
N MET A 1 -16.86 34.83 -21.98
CA MET A 1 -17.52 34.90 -23.33
C MET A 1 -16.87 36.01 -24.14
N HIS A 2 -15.93 35.66 -24.97
CA HIS A 2 -15.47 36.48 -26.09
C HIS A 2 -15.33 35.51 -27.29
N PRO A 3 -15.87 35.86 -28.46
CA PRO A 3 -15.81 35.03 -29.64
C PRO A 3 -14.40 35.10 -30.22
N VAL A 4 -13.75 33.92 -30.34
CA VAL A 4 -12.54 33.79 -31.11
C VAL A 4 -12.91 33.80 -32.58
N THR A 5 -12.63 34.92 -33.25
CA THR A 5 -12.72 35.06 -34.69
C THR A 5 -11.82 34.06 -35.38
N ALA A 6 -12.44 33.22 -36.22
CA ALA A 6 -11.72 32.33 -37.12
C ALA A 6 -10.92 33.17 -38.13
N THR A 7 -9.61 33.25 -37.94
CA THR A 7 -8.69 33.70 -38.96
C THR A 7 -8.40 32.55 -39.91
N THR A 8 -8.98 32.58 -41.08
CA THR A 8 -8.58 31.83 -42.27
C THR A 8 -7.13 32.22 -42.59
N SER A 9 -6.15 31.38 -42.17
CA SER A 9 -4.77 31.54 -42.61
C SER A 9 -4.60 30.96 -44.00
N ALA A 10 -4.10 31.81 -44.88
CA ALA A 10 -3.72 31.57 -46.28
C ALA A 10 -2.68 30.44 -46.43
N PRO A 11 -2.59 29.82 -47.61
CA PRO A 11 -1.65 28.73 -47.85
C PRO A 11 -0.22 29.28 -47.89
N TRP A 12 0.69 28.49 -47.29
CA TRP A 12 2.09 28.72 -47.20
C TRP A 12 2.79 28.98 -48.55
N ALA A 13 3.17 30.21 -48.76
CA ALA A 13 4.13 30.62 -49.76
C ALA A 13 5.16 31.52 -49.07
N GLY A 14 6.35 31.00 -48.77
CA GLY A 14 7.41 31.75 -48.12
C GLY A 14 8.70 30.92 -47.96
N ASP A 15 9.72 31.32 -48.62
CA ASP A 15 11.04 30.82 -48.78
C ASP A 15 11.80 30.50 -47.48
N ALA A 16 11.84 29.24 -47.13
CA ALA A 16 12.86 28.41 -46.46
C ALA A 16 12.21 27.04 -46.24
N PRO A 17 12.89 25.89 -46.35
CA PRO A 17 12.32 24.60 -46.03
C PRO A 17 11.95 24.61 -44.52
N GLU A 18 10.67 24.82 -44.24
CA GLU A 18 10.17 24.91 -42.88
C GLU A 18 10.48 23.60 -42.17
N ARG A 19 11.29 23.72 -41.14
CA ARG A 19 11.61 22.63 -40.21
C ARG A 19 10.41 22.34 -39.35
N TRP A 20 9.34 21.78 -39.94
CA TRP A 20 8.06 21.48 -39.27
C TRP A 20 8.27 20.62 -38.00
N TRP A 21 9.39 19.89 -37.93
CA TRP A 21 9.77 19.05 -36.79
C TRP A 21 10.46 19.84 -35.65
N SER A 22 10.88 21.07 -35.90
CA SER A 22 11.68 21.88 -34.97
C SER A 22 10.99 22.05 -33.58
N PRO A 23 9.67 22.22 -33.44
CA PRO A 23 9.05 22.33 -32.13
C PRO A 23 9.12 21.03 -31.31
N ALA A 24 9.36 19.88 -31.95
CA ALA A 24 9.45 18.58 -31.28
C ALA A 24 10.87 18.17 -30.86
N VAL A 25 11.86 19.03 -31.03
CA VAL A 25 13.25 18.78 -30.64
C VAL A 25 13.73 19.79 -29.60
N GLY A 26 14.75 19.41 -28.83
CA GLY A 26 15.35 20.30 -27.83
C GLY A 26 16.08 21.49 -28.46
N GLU A 27 16.36 22.51 -27.66
CA GLU A 27 17.02 23.76 -28.14
C GLU A 27 18.37 23.51 -28.82
N THR A 28 19.16 22.56 -28.30
CA THR A 28 20.45 22.18 -28.90
C THR A 28 20.32 21.56 -30.29
N ALA A 29 19.23 20.85 -30.57
CA ALA A 29 18.95 20.22 -31.84
C ALA A 29 18.17 21.11 -32.80
N ARG A 30 17.61 22.24 -32.36
CA ARG A 30 16.89 23.20 -33.23
C ARG A 30 17.81 23.84 -34.29
N GLY A 31 19.10 23.89 -34.02
CA GLY A 31 20.10 24.37 -34.96
C GLY A 31 20.55 23.36 -36.04
N ALA A 32 20.14 22.07 -35.91
CA ALA A 32 20.52 21.04 -36.87
C ALA A 32 19.96 21.35 -38.28
N LEU A 33 20.78 21.20 -39.29
CA LEU A 33 20.39 21.44 -40.70
C LEU A 33 19.63 20.23 -41.26
N GLU A 34 19.89 19.02 -40.75
CA GLU A 34 19.28 17.78 -41.23
C GLU A 34 18.09 17.38 -40.36
N PRO A 35 17.01 16.83 -40.96
CA PRO A 35 15.88 16.32 -40.24
C PRO A 35 16.29 15.10 -39.39
N PRO A 36 15.77 14.96 -38.15
CA PRO A 36 16.04 13.79 -37.37
C PRO A 36 15.41 12.52 -38.03
N PRO A 37 15.94 11.30 -37.76
CA PRO A 37 15.50 10.07 -38.44
C PRO A 37 13.99 9.85 -38.41
N TRP A 38 13.33 10.21 -37.30
CA TRP A 38 11.88 10.09 -37.14
C TRP A 38 11.11 11.06 -38.08
N ALA A 39 11.63 12.27 -38.37
CA ALA A 39 11.00 13.19 -39.30
C ALA A 39 11.03 12.66 -40.72
N GLY A 40 12.17 12.12 -41.14
CA GLY A 40 12.31 11.44 -42.46
C GLY A 40 11.39 10.21 -42.57
N PHE A 41 11.17 9.48 -41.46
CA PHE A 41 10.18 8.39 -41.42
C PHE A 41 8.77 8.91 -41.69
N VAL A 42 8.33 9.98 -40.99
CA VAL A 42 7.02 10.61 -41.21
C VAL A 42 6.83 11.04 -42.63
N GLU A 43 7.83 11.70 -43.24
CA GLU A 43 7.75 12.19 -44.60
C GLU A 43 7.59 11.03 -45.62
N ARG A 44 8.31 9.93 -45.46
CA ARG A 44 8.14 8.72 -46.29
C ARG A 44 6.74 8.09 -46.09
N ALA A 45 6.25 8.03 -44.84
CA ALA A 45 4.93 7.53 -44.57
C ALA A 45 3.82 8.40 -45.21
N LEU A 46 3.94 9.71 -45.08
CA LEU A 46 3.01 10.66 -45.74
C LEU A 46 3.04 10.61 -47.26
N ALA A 47 4.19 10.34 -47.88
CA ALA A 47 4.27 10.19 -49.32
C ALA A 47 3.43 9.02 -49.86
N GLN A 48 3.11 8.05 -49.03
CA GLN A 48 2.26 6.88 -49.34
C GLN A 48 0.80 7.05 -48.97
N ALA A 49 0.48 8.05 -48.14
CA ALA A 49 -0.92 8.34 -47.78
C ALA A 49 -1.70 8.71 -49.05
N PRO A 50 -2.98 8.30 -49.16
CA PRO A 50 -3.79 8.57 -50.34
C PRO A 50 -3.91 10.09 -50.58
N PRO A 51 -3.81 10.58 -51.84
CA PRO A 51 -3.75 11.99 -52.16
C PRO A 51 -5.07 12.71 -51.95
N VAL A 52 -6.22 12.04 -52.06
CA VAL A 52 -7.59 12.56 -51.89
C VAL A 52 -8.46 11.44 -51.34
N GLU A 53 -9.69 11.75 -50.87
CA GLU A 53 -10.72 10.91 -50.23
C GLU A 53 -11.05 9.53 -50.88
N GLN A 54 -10.36 9.12 -51.89
CA GLN A 54 -10.45 7.79 -52.50
C GLN A 54 -9.68 6.75 -51.69
N ALA A 55 -10.01 6.62 -50.41
CA ALA A 55 -9.65 5.39 -49.72
C ALA A 55 -10.58 4.28 -50.19
N PRO A 56 -10.09 3.16 -50.73
CA PRO A 56 -10.96 2.06 -51.14
C PRO A 56 -11.84 1.66 -49.96
N GLY A 57 -13.10 1.33 -50.27
CA GLY A 57 -14.10 0.87 -49.29
C GLY A 57 -13.81 -0.51 -48.71
N ALA A 58 -12.55 -0.94 -48.69
CA ALA A 58 -12.17 -2.10 -47.91
C ALA A 58 -12.30 -1.73 -46.42
N PRO A 59 -13.05 -2.53 -45.64
CA PRO A 59 -12.97 -2.44 -44.21
C PRO A 59 -11.50 -2.48 -43.83
N VAL A 60 -11.05 -1.59 -42.92
CA VAL A 60 -9.78 -1.83 -42.20
C VAL A 60 -9.97 -3.22 -41.60
N GLY A 61 -9.24 -4.22 -42.16
CA GLY A 61 -9.36 -5.59 -41.66
C GLY A 61 -9.21 -5.45 -40.14
N GLU A 62 -10.21 -5.92 -39.40
CA GLU A 62 -10.21 -5.87 -37.96
C GLU A 62 -8.85 -6.39 -37.52
N VAL A 63 -8.04 -5.53 -36.90
CA VAL A 63 -6.84 -6.01 -36.24
C VAL A 63 -7.37 -6.82 -35.05
N PRO A 64 -7.25 -8.15 -35.06
CA PRO A 64 -7.88 -8.96 -34.04
C PRO A 64 -7.49 -8.47 -32.66
N GLY A 65 -8.46 -8.23 -31.79
CA GLY A 65 -8.24 -7.78 -30.42
C GLY A 65 -8.22 -6.25 -30.21
N LEU A 66 -8.37 -5.43 -31.25
CA LEU A 66 -8.69 -4.01 -31.10
C LEU A 66 -10.23 -3.87 -31.13
N GLY A 67 -10.78 -3.28 -30.08
CA GLY A 67 -12.21 -3.03 -29.97
C GLY A 67 -12.78 -2.06 -31.02
N PRO A 68 -14.00 -1.54 -30.82
CA PRO A 68 -14.64 -0.59 -31.75
C PRO A 68 -13.82 0.69 -31.99
N GLU A 69 -12.91 1.03 -31.08
CA GLU A 69 -11.92 2.11 -31.24
C GLU A 69 -10.87 1.85 -32.33
N GLY A 70 -10.75 0.62 -32.78
CA GLY A 70 -9.82 0.22 -33.86
C GLY A 70 -9.95 1.05 -35.15
N GLY A 71 -11.13 1.65 -35.39
CA GLY A 71 -11.35 2.59 -36.50
C GLY A 71 -10.44 3.82 -36.48
N LEU A 72 -9.96 4.25 -35.31
CA LEU A 72 -8.96 5.33 -35.15
C LEU A 72 -7.59 4.98 -35.79
N LEU A 73 -7.33 3.71 -36.09
CA LEU A 73 -6.08 3.30 -36.74
C LEU A 73 -6.01 3.71 -38.21
N ARG A 74 -7.15 3.94 -38.87
CA ARG A 74 -7.22 4.28 -40.32
C ARG A 74 -6.29 5.43 -40.71
N PRO A 75 -6.27 6.60 -40.04
CA PRO A 75 -5.33 7.67 -40.37
C PRO A 75 -3.85 7.29 -40.15
N LEU A 76 -3.55 6.28 -39.33
CA LEU A 76 -2.20 5.86 -38.96
C LEU A 76 -1.65 4.73 -39.85
N LEU A 77 -2.45 4.16 -40.75
CA LEU A 77 -2.05 3.09 -41.67
C LEU A 77 -0.80 3.42 -42.49
N PRO A 78 -0.57 4.65 -43.00
CA PRO A 78 0.65 4.99 -43.70
C PRO A 78 1.93 4.84 -42.85
N LEU A 79 1.85 5.09 -41.54
CA LEU A 79 2.96 4.89 -40.60
C LEU A 79 3.23 3.38 -40.40
N LEU A 80 2.19 2.56 -40.28
CA LEU A 80 2.33 1.11 -40.21
C LEU A 80 2.93 0.54 -41.49
N ALA A 81 2.48 1.00 -42.67
CA ALA A 81 3.02 0.57 -43.96
C ALA A 81 4.50 0.94 -44.12
N GLU A 82 4.94 2.07 -43.59
CA GLU A 82 6.36 2.44 -43.56
C GLU A 82 7.16 1.53 -42.63
N ALA A 83 6.59 1.18 -41.46
CA ALA A 83 7.19 0.21 -40.53
C ALA A 83 7.29 -1.18 -41.15
N ASP A 84 6.22 -1.65 -41.86
CA ASP A 84 6.21 -2.93 -42.58
C ASP A 84 7.38 -3.00 -43.60
N ARG A 85 7.57 -1.93 -44.38
CA ARG A 85 8.67 -1.86 -45.37
C ARG A 85 10.06 -1.84 -44.72
N ARG A 86 10.20 -1.08 -43.62
CA ARG A 86 11.44 -0.99 -42.89
C ARG A 86 11.81 -2.38 -42.32
N PHE A 87 10.88 -3.02 -41.63
CA PHE A 87 11.13 -4.36 -41.10
C PHE A 87 11.49 -5.35 -42.23
N ALA A 88 10.76 -5.35 -43.35
CA ALA A 88 11.02 -6.22 -44.48
C ALA A 88 12.43 -5.97 -45.10
N HIS A 89 12.91 -4.73 -45.04
CA HIS A 89 14.25 -4.39 -45.45
C HIS A 89 15.32 -4.90 -44.46
N ASP A 90 15.10 -4.64 -43.17
CA ASP A 90 16.07 -4.93 -42.10
C ASP A 90 16.14 -6.43 -41.79
N ALA A 91 15.05 -7.18 -42.01
CA ALA A 91 14.96 -8.63 -41.77
C ALA A 91 15.46 -9.48 -42.98
N ARG A 92 15.83 -8.91 -44.12
CA ARG A 92 16.28 -9.64 -45.30
C ARG A 92 17.40 -10.66 -45.07
N PRO A 93 18.34 -10.47 -44.12
CA PRO A 93 19.36 -11.47 -43.82
C PRO A 93 18.84 -12.71 -43.07
N ALA A 94 17.57 -12.74 -42.61
CA ALA A 94 17.05 -13.90 -41.89
C ALA A 94 16.84 -15.11 -42.82
N GLU A 95 17.40 -16.25 -42.42
CA GLU A 95 17.29 -17.50 -43.18
C GLU A 95 15.89 -18.09 -43.18
N ASP A 96 15.11 -17.87 -42.11
CA ASP A 96 13.76 -18.38 -41.92
C ASP A 96 12.69 -17.28 -42.09
N THR A 97 12.05 -17.27 -43.25
CA THR A 97 10.97 -16.34 -43.59
C THR A 97 9.69 -16.58 -42.76
N ALA A 98 9.51 -17.79 -42.26
CA ALA A 98 8.34 -18.11 -41.40
C ALA A 98 8.52 -17.46 -40.01
N ASP A 99 9.71 -17.51 -39.45
CA ASP A 99 10.02 -16.83 -38.19
C ASP A 99 9.91 -15.32 -38.33
N ALA A 100 10.47 -14.73 -39.37
CA ALA A 100 10.39 -13.31 -39.66
C ALA A 100 8.92 -12.84 -39.71
N ARG A 101 8.05 -13.61 -40.36
CA ARG A 101 6.62 -13.32 -40.44
C ARG A 101 5.95 -13.40 -39.07
N ALA A 102 6.16 -14.47 -38.28
CA ALA A 102 5.57 -14.60 -36.96
C ALA A 102 6.02 -13.50 -35.99
N VAL A 103 7.29 -13.12 -36.02
CA VAL A 103 7.85 -12.02 -35.22
C VAL A 103 7.19 -10.70 -35.60
N TRP A 104 7.09 -10.42 -36.94
CA TRP A 104 6.53 -9.14 -37.37
C TRP A 104 5.01 -9.05 -37.15
N ASP A 105 4.25 -10.11 -37.39
CA ASP A 105 2.80 -10.12 -37.14
C ASP A 105 2.50 -9.77 -35.67
N GLY A 106 3.25 -10.33 -34.70
CA GLY A 106 3.13 -10.01 -33.30
C GLY A 106 3.56 -8.58 -32.96
N ALA A 107 4.70 -8.13 -33.48
CA ALA A 107 5.21 -6.78 -33.29
C ALA A 107 4.25 -5.72 -33.88
N ARG A 108 3.73 -5.98 -35.08
CA ARG A 108 2.79 -5.10 -35.78
C ARG A 108 1.46 -4.97 -35.03
N HIS A 109 0.97 -6.07 -34.45
CA HIS A 109 -0.24 -6.05 -33.62
C HIS A 109 -0.02 -5.14 -32.40
N ARG A 110 1.10 -5.30 -31.68
CA ARG A 110 1.44 -4.46 -30.55
C ARG A 110 1.63 -3.00 -30.96
N LEU A 111 2.35 -2.75 -32.06
CA LEU A 111 2.57 -1.41 -32.61
C LEU A 111 1.24 -0.70 -32.92
N ALA A 112 0.28 -1.39 -33.52
CA ALA A 112 -1.04 -0.81 -33.79
C ALA A 112 -1.73 -0.33 -32.51
N ALA A 113 -1.69 -1.12 -31.44
CA ALA A 113 -2.23 -0.72 -30.15
C ALA A 113 -1.49 0.49 -29.52
N ASP A 114 -0.16 0.50 -29.63
CA ASP A 114 0.66 1.62 -29.13
C ASP A 114 0.36 2.92 -29.89
N LEU A 115 0.23 2.88 -31.22
CA LEU A 115 -0.12 4.04 -32.03
C LEU A 115 -1.52 4.59 -31.70
N LEU A 116 -2.49 3.69 -31.46
CA LEU A 116 -3.82 4.10 -30.99
C LEU A 116 -3.76 4.80 -29.63
N SER A 117 -3.01 4.27 -28.70
CA SER A 117 -2.81 4.88 -27.38
C SER A 117 -2.20 6.28 -27.49
N LEU A 118 -1.20 6.46 -28.35
CA LEU A 118 -0.52 7.75 -28.55
C LEU A 118 -1.40 8.80 -29.25
N ALA A 119 -2.13 8.40 -30.28
CA ALA A 119 -2.88 9.34 -31.14
C ALA A 119 -4.35 9.53 -30.75
N GLY A 120 -4.92 8.60 -29.97
CA GLY A 120 -6.36 8.51 -29.76
C GLY A 120 -6.99 9.83 -29.29
N ARG A 121 -6.40 10.48 -28.28
CA ARG A 121 -6.91 11.78 -27.78
C ARG A 121 -6.89 12.87 -28.84
N THR A 122 -5.84 12.95 -29.66
CA THR A 122 -5.74 13.95 -30.74
C THR A 122 -6.72 13.67 -31.85
N LEU A 123 -6.86 12.39 -32.29
CA LEU A 123 -7.80 12.03 -33.35
C LEU A 123 -9.26 12.23 -32.94
N VAL A 124 -9.60 11.97 -31.68
CA VAL A 124 -10.93 12.26 -31.12
C VAL A 124 -11.17 13.77 -31.03
N ALA A 125 -10.16 14.59 -30.70
CA ALA A 125 -10.29 16.04 -30.74
C ALA A 125 -10.54 16.56 -32.15
N GLU A 126 -9.89 16.02 -33.19
CA GLU A 126 -10.13 16.35 -34.60
C GLU A 126 -11.54 15.90 -35.06
N LEU A 127 -12.01 14.74 -34.62
CA LEU A 127 -13.38 14.25 -34.85
C LEU A 127 -14.42 15.23 -34.28
N HIS A 128 -14.21 15.71 -33.05
CA HIS A 128 -15.08 16.68 -32.42
C HIS A 128 -15.06 18.02 -33.17
N ALA A 129 -13.89 18.50 -33.56
CA ALA A 129 -13.76 19.73 -34.35
C ALA A 129 -14.52 19.64 -35.69
N ALA A 130 -14.42 18.49 -36.38
CA ALA A 130 -15.17 18.26 -37.63
C ALA A 130 -16.68 18.16 -37.40
N ARG A 131 -17.12 17.55 -36.32
CA ARG A 131 -18.55 17.49 -35.90
C ARG A 131 -19.09 18.90 -35.64
N ASP A 132 -18.38 19.66 -34.80
CA ASP A 132 -18.80 21.00 -34.39
C ASP A 132 -18.83 22.00 -35.57
N ALA A 133 -17.99 21.75 -36.59
CA ALA A 133 -18.01 22.47 -37.86
C ALA A 133 -19.12 21.99 -38.82
N GLY A 134 -19.89 20.97 -38.48
CA GLY A 134 -20.93 20.39 -39.34
C GLY A 134 -20.38 19.66 -40.58
N ALA A 135 -19.08 19.25 -40.55
CA ALA A 135 -18.39 18.64 -41.70
C ALA A 135 -18.61 17.11 -41.80
N LEU A 136 -19.21 16.48 -40.78
CA LEU A 136 -19.42 15.04 -40.76
C LEU A 136 -20.59 14.62 -41.65
N THR A 137 -20.40 13.57 -42.46
CA THR A 137 -21.42 12.97 -43.31
C THR A 137 -21.73 11.52 -42.84
N GLY A 138 -23.00 11.13 -42.89
CA GLY A 138 -23.46 9.81 -42.48
C GLY A 138 -24.80 9.84 -41.79
N ALA A 139 -25.58 8.73 -41.91
CA ALA A 139 -26.94 8.64 -41.37
C ALA A 139 -26.95 8.41 -39.86
N ASP A 140 -25.90 7.79 -39.31
CA ASP A 140 -25.73 7.46 -37.88
C ASP A 140 -24.33 7.82 -37.37
N GLY A 141 -24.15 7.66 -36.08
CA GLY A 141 -22.90 8.01 -35.42
C GLY A 141 -21.69 7.21 -35.92
N HIS A 142 -21.87 5.93 -36.25
CA HIS A 142 -20.78 5.07 -36.76
C HIS A 142 -20.37 5.49 -38.17
N GLN A 143 -21.34 5.79 -39.04
CA GLN A 143 -21.06 6.27 -40.41
C GLN A 143 -20.35 7.62 -40.39
N ARG A 144 -20.73 8.53 -39.49
CA ARG A 144 -20.08 9.84 -39.33
C ARG A 144 -18.66 9.70 -38.81
N PHE A 145 -18.41 8.80 -37.83
CA PHE A 145 -17.09 8.46 -37.38
C PHE A 145 -16.20 7.90 -38.49
N ASP A 146 -16.74 6.97 -39.27
CA ASP A 146 -16.03 6.30 -40.36
C ASP A 146 -15.66 7.28 -41.48
N ALA A 147 -16.58 8.21 -41.81
CA ALA A 147 -16.34 9.29 -42.75
C ALA A 147 -15.21 10.25 -42.26
N ALA A 148 -15.23 10.59 -40.95
CA ALA A 148 -14.19 11.43 -40.37
C ALA A 148 -12.82 10.76 -40.43
N MET A 149 -12.75 9.45 -40.09
CA MET A 149 -11.48 8.71 -40.10
C MET A 149 -10.95 8.54 -41.54
N ARG A 150 -11.82 8.39 -42.56
CA ARG A 150 -11.41 8.42 -43.98
C ARG A 150 -10.87 9.79 -44.40
N ALA A 151 -11.53 10.86 -43.99
CA ALA A 151 -11.09 12.20 -44.30
C ALA A 151 -9.73 12.51 -43.68
N LEU A 152 -9.54 12.12 -42.41
CA LEU A 152 -8.25 12.27 -41.69
C LEU A 152 -7.13 11.42 -42.28
N ALA A 153 -7.44 10.28 -42.93
CA ALA A 153 -6.45 9.41 -43.57
C ALA A 153 -5.89 10.02 -44.88
N ALA A 154 -6.58 11.01 -45.48
CA ALA A 154 -6.07 11.68 -46.65
C ALA A 154 -4.79 12.48 -46.35
N ARG A 155 -3.81 12.41 -47.29
CA ARG A 155 -2.49 13.03 -47.12
C ARG A 155 -2.54 14.49 -46.62
N PRO A 156 -3.34 15.41 -47.19
CA PRO A 156 -3.39 16.80 -46.73
C PRO A 156 -3.86 16.93 -45.28
N ALA A 157 -4.91 16.18 -44.90
CA ALA A 157 -5.48 16.20 -43.55
C ALA A 157 -4.51 15.61 -42.53
N LEU A 158 -3.96 14.43 -42.80
CA LEU A 158 -2.98 13.79 -41.91
C LEU A 158 -1.73 14.66 -41.75
N THR A 159 -1.23 15.26 -42.86
CA THR A 159 -0.10 16.20 -42.81
C THR A 159 -0.41 17.39 -41.93
N ALA A 160 -1.60 17.96 -42.04
CA ALA A 160 -2.03 19.11 -41.23
C ALA A 160 -2.08 18.75 -39.74
N VAL A 161 -2.61 17.58 -39.36
CA VAL A 161 -2.64 17.10 -37.98
C VAL A 161 -1.24 16.91 -37.43
N LEU A 162 -0.35 16.20 -38.14
CA LEU A 162 1.00 15.90 -37.66
C LEU A 162 1.89 17.16 -37.59
N ARG A 163 1.70 18.13 -38.47
CA ARG A 163 2.40 19.43 -38.40
C ARG A 163 1.89 20.32 -37.26
N ARG A 164 0.60 20.21 -36.90
CA ARG A 164 0.00 20.92 -35.77
C ARG A 164 0.44 20.33 -34.43
N HIS A 165 0.75 19.03 -34.44
CA HIS A 165 1.20 18.26 -33.29
C HIS A 165 2.53 17.56 -33.59
N PRO A 166 3.66 18.30 -33.78
CA PRO A 166 4.93 17.69 -34.18
C PRO A 166 5.52 16.76 -33.11
N VAL A 167 5.19 16.93 -31.83
CA VAL A 167 5.57 16.00 -30.76
C VAL A 167 4.84 14.67 -30.92
N LEU A 168 3.55 14.67 -31.29
CA LEU A 168 2.83 13.46 -31.65
C LEU A 168 3.49 12.74 -32.83
N ALA A 169 3.81 13.48 -33.89
CA ALA A 169 4.49 12.93 -35.06
C ALA A 169 5.82 12.24 -34.68
N ARG A 170 6.61 12.89 -33.79
CA ARG A 170 7.83 12.31 -33.23
C ARG A 170 7.53 11.01 -32.49
N LEU A 171 6.57 10.98 -31.55
CA LEU A 171 6.27 9.81 -30.75
C LEU A 171 5.80 8.63 -31.59
N LEU A 172 4.92 8.88 -32.58
CA LEU A 172 4.41 7.85 -33.47
C LEU A 172 5.53 7.23 -34.32
N ALA A 173 6.35 8.09 -34.94
CA ALA A 173 7.47 7.65 -35.77
C ALA A 173 8.55 6.93 -34.95
N GLN A 174 8.90 7.47 -33.78
CA GLN A 174 9.87 6.85 -32.89
C GLN A 174 9.40 5.46 -32.45
N ARG A 175 8.12 5.33 -32.07
CA ARG A 175 7.52 4.02 -31.70
C ARG A 175 7.58 3.02 -32.85
N CYS A 176 7.36 3.44 -34.10
CA CYS A 176 7.54 2.59 -35.28
C CYS A 176 9.00 2.16 -35.46
N LEU A 177 9.95 3.09 -35.33
CA LEU A 177 11.39 2.83 -35.46
C LEU A 177 11.88 1.86 -34.36
N ASP A 178 11.46 2.08 -33.12
CA ASP A 178 11.87 1.28 -31.98
C ASP A 178 11.30 -0.15 -32.08
N MET A 179 10.03 -0.30 -32.46
CA MET A 179 9.41 -1.60 -32.64
C MET A 179 10.05 -2.40 -33.77
N THR A 180 10.36 -1.76 -34.90
CA THR A 180 11.07 -2.45 -36.02
C THR A 180 12.45 -2.91 -35.57
N THR A 181 13.17 -2.09 -34.81
CA THR A 181 14.47 -2.45 -34.25
C THR A 181 14.38 -3.61 -33.28
N ALA A 182 13.45 -3.54 -32.32
CA ALA A 182 13.23 -4.59 -31.31
C ALA A 182 12.84 -5.94 -31.94
N ALA A 183 11.99 -5.91 -32.98
CA ALA A 183 11.59 -7.13 -33.72
C ALA A 183 12.77 -7.74 -34.49
N THR A 184 13.57 -6.91 -35.14
CA THR A 184 14.79 -7.36 -35.88
C THR A 184 15.82 -7.94 -34.92
N GLU A 185 16.06 -7.30 -33.78
CA GLU A 185 16.93 -7.82 -32.71
C GLU A 185 16.46 -9.20 -32.23
N LEU A 186 15.17 -9.35 -31.91
CA LEU A 186 14.60 -10.63 -31.46
C LEU A 186 14.82 -11.73 -32.52
N LEU A 187 14.52 -11.44 -33.78
CA LEU A 187 14.70 -12.38 -34.89
C LEU A 187 16.15 -12.83 -35.02
N THR A 188 17.10 -11.88 -35.03
CA THR A 188 18.55 -12.13 -35.12
C THR A 188 19.04 -12.98 -33.95
N ARG A 189 18.64 -12.63 -32.73
CA ARG A 189 19.01 -13.33 -31.48
C ARG A 189 18.43 -14.74 -31.44
N LEU A 190 17.19 -14.93 -31.92
CA LEU A 190 16.57 -16.26 -32.02
C LEU A 190 17.34 -17.16 -32.98
N GLY A 191 17.69 -16.65 -34.17
CA GLY A 191 18.49 -17.41 -35.15
C GLY A 191 19.83 -17.86 -34.57
N ALA A 192 20.57 -16.93 -33.94
CA ALA A 192 21.86 -17.21 -33.32
C ALA A 192 21.77 -18.21 -32.15
N ASP A 193 20.72 -18.17 -31.33
CA ASP A 193 20.61 -18.95 -30.10
C ASP A 193 19.81 -20.26 -30.27
N ARG A 194 19.10 -20.46 -31.39
CA ARG A 194 18.24 -21.63 -31.63
C ARG A 194 18.88 -22.98 -31.26
N PRO A 195 20.16 -23.26 -31.62
CA PRO A 195 20.79 -24.53 -31.21
C PRO A 195 20.93 -24.68 -29.69
N ALA A 196 21.24 -23.59 -29.01
CA ALA A 196 21.46 -23.59 -27.54
C ALA A 196 20.15 -23.67 -26.76
N LEU A 197 19.01 -23.22 -27.32
CA LEU A 197 17.71 -23.25 -26.66
C LEU A 197 17.26 -24.67 -26.32
N ALA A 198 17.56 -25.65 -27.21
CA ALA A 198 17.15 -27.03 -27.03
C ALA A 198 17.70 -27.68 -25.75
N GLY A 199 18.91 -27.35 -25.35
CA GLY A 199 19.54 -27.93 -24.16
C GLY A 199 19.35 -27.12 -22.89
N ALA A 200 19.18 -25.80 -23.05
CA ALA A 200 19.18 -24.87 -21.92
C ALA A 200 17.79 -24.60 -21.31
N VAL A 201 16.77 -24.37 -22.15
CA VAL A 201 15.44 -23.89 -21.69
C VAL A 201 14.27 -24.71 -22.23
N LEU A 202 14.41 -25.31 -23.41
CA LEU A 202 13.39 -26.18 -23.99
C LEU A 202 13.73 -27.64 -23.71
N ALA A 203 12.72 -28.47 -23.48
CA ALA A 203 12.90 -29.91 -23.46
C ALA A 203 12.86 -30.45 -24.89
N GLY A 204 13.74 -31.44 -25.22
CA GLY A 204 13.79 -32.06 -26.52
C GLY A 204 14.81 -31.45 -27.48
N GLY A 205 14.68 -31.76 -28.78
CA GLY A 205 15.56 -31.24 -29.83
C GLY A 205 15.39 -29.74 -30.13
N ALA A 206 16.11 -29.25 -31.15
CA ALA A 206 15.97 -27.88 -31.63
C ALA A 206 14.50 -27.56 -31.98
N PRO A 207 13.98 -26.36 -31.61
CA PRO A 207 12.61 -26.02 -31.93
C PRO A 207 12.45 -25.80 -33.44
N GLY A 208 11.27 -26.17 -33.97
CA GLY A 208 10.87 -25.86 -35.34
C GLY A 208 10.61 -24.36 -35.54
N PRO A 209 9.97 -23.96 -36.65
CA PRO A 209 9.59 -22.58 -36.91
C PRO A 209 8.62 -22.03 -35.88
N LEU A 210 8.62 -20.73 -35.73
CA LEU A 210 7.64 -20.00 -34.90
C LEU A 210 6.22 -20.14 -35.50
N ALA A 211 5.25 -20.27 -34.62
CA ALA A 211 3.82 -20.10 -34.91
C ALA A 211 3.33 -18.70 -34.58
N ARG A 212 3.77 -18.16 -33.44
CA ARG A 212 3.30 -16.87 -32.90
C ARG A 212 4.33 -16.23 -31.99
N VAL A 213 4.32 -14.89 -31.96
CA VAL A 213 5.05 -14.11 -30.96
C VAL A 213 4.10 -13.06 -30.35
N ASP A 214 4.05 -13.01 -29.04
CA ASP A 214 3.27 -12.01 -28.28
C ASP A 214 4.25 -11.05 -27.63
N PHE A 215 4.22 -9.77 -28.05
CA PHE A 215 4.98 -8.68 -27.48
C PHE A 215 4.19 -7.94 -26.38
N GLY A 216 4.89 -7.15 -25.57
CA GLY A 216 4.25 -6.26 -24.61
C GLY A 216 3.84 -6.95 -23.29
N LEU A 217 4.53 -8.03 -22.92
CA LEU A 217 4.34 -8.71 -21.64
C LEU A 217 5.19 -8.03 -20.55
N GLY A 218 4.84 -6.81 -20.20
CA GLY A 218 5.49 -5.93 -19.24
C GLY A 218 5.65 -4.51 -19.78
N ASP A 219 6.17 -3.64 -18.92
CA ASP A 219 6.38 -2.23 -19.23
C ASP A 219 7.33 -2.02 -20.41
N PRO A 220 7.06 -1.06 -21.31
CA PRO A 220 8.02 -0.67 -22.36
C PRO A 220 9.14 0.17 -21.75
N HIS A 221 10.36 -0.30 -21.95
CA HIS A 221 11.58 0.38 -21.53
C HIS A 221 12.57 0.44 -22.70
N ASP A 222 13.54 1.33 -22.61
CA ASP A 222 14.73 1.34 -23.49
C ASP A 222 14.37 1.17 -24.97
N ALA A 223 13.71 2.16 -25.56
CA ALA A 223 13.20 2.14 -26.93
C ALA A 223 12.16 1.02 -27.17
N ALA A 224 11.09 1.04 -26.37
CA ALA A 224 9.92 0.18 -26.47
C ALA A 224 10.20 -1.34 -26.33
N ARG A 225 11.36 -1.74 -25.84
CA ARG A 225 11.66 -3.15 -25.60
C ARG A 225 10.80 -3.69 -24.46
N THR A 226 10.14 -4.81 -24.74
CA THR A 226 9.27 -5.53 -23.80
C THR A 226 9.62 -7.01 -23.76
N VAL A 227 9.21 -7.70 -22.72
CA VAL A 227 9.23 -9.17 -22.69
C VAL A 227 8.32 -9.71 -23.79
N ALA A 228 8.75 -10.78 -24.48
CA ALA A 228 7.95 -11.44 -25.50
C ALA A 228 7.83 -12.94 -25.23
N GLN A 229 6.63 -13.50 -25.49
CA GLN A 229 6.39 -14.93 -25.51
C GLN A 229 6.48 -15.43 -26.92
N LEU A 230 7.27 -16.48 -27.14
CA LEU A 230 7.38 -17.18 -28.42
C LEU A 230 6.68 -18.52 -28.31
N GLU A 231 5.87 -18.85 -29.31
CA GLU A 231 5.25 -20.15 -29.46
C GLU A 231 5.70 -20.78 -30.79
N PHE A 232 6.22 -21.99 -30.71
CA PHE A 232 6.65 -22.75 -31.85
C PHE A 232 5.50 -23.63 -32.41
N ARG A 233 5.59 -24.05 -33.70
CA ARG A 233 4.56 -24.89 -34.34
C ARG A 233 4.32 -26.24 -33.67
N ASP A 234 5.30 -26.69 -32.91
CA ASP A 234 5.20 -27.93 -32.11
C ASP A 234 4.54 -27.72 -30.73
N GLY A 235 4.03 -26.52 -30.46
CA GLY A 235 3.36 -26.15 -29.22
C GLY A 235 4.30 -25.75 -28.05
N ARG A 236 5.61 -25.88 -28.22
CA ARG A 236 6.56 -25.42 -27.19
C ARG A 236 6.56 -23.90 -27.08
N ARG A 237 6.74 -23.41 -25.87
CA ARG A 237 6.74 -21.98 -25.56
C ARG A 237 8.02 -21.55 -24.85
N LEU A 238 8.42 -20.30 -25.05
CA LEU A 238 9.63 -19.70 -24.58
C LEU A 238 9.41 -18.23 -24.26
N MET A 239 10.09 -17.68 -23.28
CA MET A 239 10.08 -16.25 -22.99
C MET A 239 11.41 -15.61 -23.41
N TYR A 240 11.30 -14.51 -24.13
CA TYR A 240 12.43 -13.64 -24.46
C TYR A 240 12.42 -12.44 -23.52
N LYS A 241 13.55 -12.17 -22.87
CA LYS A 241 13.76 -11.00 -22.03
C LYS A 241 14.87 -10.13 -22.62
N PRO A 242 14.60 -8.89 -23.09
CA PRO A 242 15.59 -7.99 -23.70
C PRO A 242 16.44 -7.30 -22.63
N ARG A 243 16.90 -8.05 -21.61
CA ARG A 243 17.72 -7.58 -20.49
C ARG A 243 18.60 -8.70 -19.95
N PRO A 244 19.72 -8.37 -19.25
CA PRO A 244 20.63 -9.38 -18.72
C PRO A 244 19.94 -10.32 -17.71
N LEU A 245 20.20 -11.63 -17.81
CA LEU A 245 19.69 -12.66 -16.90
C LEU A 245 20.76 -13.21 -15.94
N GLY A 246 21.87 -12.51 -15.72
CA GLY A 246 22.91 -12.94 -14.81
C GLY A 246 22.42 -13.07 -13.38
N LEU A 247 21.59 -12.11 -12.94
CA LEU A 247 20.97 -12.14 -11.62
C LEU A 247 19.98 -13.31 -11.47
N HIS A 248 19.25 -13.69 -12.53
CA HIS A 248 18.36 -14.85 -12.50
C HIS A 248 19.16 -16.18 -12.40
N ARG A 249 20.28 -16.28 -13.11
CA ARG A 249 21.21 -17.41 -12.95
C ARG A 249 21.71 -17.50 -11.50
N TRP A 250 22.12 -16.37 -10.92
CA TRP A 250 22.55 -16.30 -9.53
C TRP A 250 21.41 -16.74 -8.57
N TRP A 251 20.20 -16.32 -8.79
CA TRP A 251 19.02 -16.74 -8.02
C TRP A 251 18.84 -18.26 -8.05
N ASN A 252 18.96 -18.87 -9.21
CA ASN A 252 18.91 -20.32 -9.35
C ASN A 252 20.02 -21.03 -8.56
N GLU A 253 21.22 -20.47 -8.52
CA GLU A 253 22.32 -20.98 -7.67
C GLU A 253 21.98 -20.86 -6.18
N PHE A 254 21.32 -19.77 -5.79
CA PHE A 254 20.86 -19.59 -4.41
C PHE A 254 19.75 -20.58 -4.05
N LEU A 255 18.77 -20.80 -4.92
CA LEU A 255 17.76 -21.84 -4.74
C LEU A 255 18.39 -23.25 -4.64
N ALA A 256 19.35 -23.56 -5.48
CA ALA A 256 20.08 -24.83 -5.42
C ALA A 256 20.89 -24.98 -4.12
N TRP A 257 21.50 -23.88 -3.63
CA TRP A 257 22.16 -23.85 -2.32
C TRP A 257 21.16 -24.17 -1.19
N PHE A 258 19.97 -23.60 -1.23
CA PHE A 258 18.89 -23.82 -0.26
C PHE A 258 18.33 -25.27 -0.38
N ALA A 259 18.09 -25.76 -1.59
CA ALA A 259 17.55 -27.09 -1.85
C ALA A 259 18.40 -28.20 -1.22
N ARG A 260 19.74 -28.08 -1.25
CA ARG A 260 20.64 -29.03 -0.60
C ARG A 260 20.47 -29.08 0.92
N ARG A 261 19.90 -28.06 1.53
CA ARG A 261 19.71 -27.93 3.00
C ARG A 261 18.28 -28.20 3.45
N ARG A 262 17.32 -27.89 2.61
CA ARG A 262 15.89 -28.04 2.88
C ARG A 262 15.16 -28.51 1.61
N PRO A 263 15.37 -29.75 1.14
CA PRO A 263 14.86 -30.19 -0.15
C PRO A 263 13.33 -30.13 -0.27
N GLY A 264 12.59 -30.42 0.81
CA GLY A 264 11.12 -30.38 0.82
C GLY A 264 10.52 -28.98 0.73
N LEU A 265 11.29 -27.92 1.03
CA LEU A 265 10.86 -26.53 1.03
C LEU A 265 11.44 -25.70 -0.11
N ALA A 266 12.28 -26.30 -0.97
CA ALA A 266 12.89 -25.54 -2.05
C ALA A 266 11.86 -25.18 -3.13
N PRO A 267 11.73 -23.90 -3.47
CA PRO A 267 10.98 -23.47 -4.65
C PRO A 267 11.62 -24.01 -5.93
N ARG A 268 10.82 -24.14 -6.99
CA ARG A 268 11.31 -24.54 -8.30
C ARG A 268 12.10 -23.41 -8.95
N ALA A 269 13.29 -23.71 -9.46
CA ALA A 269 14.08 -22.80 -10.27
C ALA A 269 13.54 -22.74 -11.72
N VAL A 270 13.66 -21.56 -12.37
CA VAL A 270 13.33 -21.33 -13.76
C VAL A 270 14.56 -21.59 -14.64
N ARG A 271 14.44 -22.40 -15.68
CA ARG A 271 15.54 -22.61 -16.63
C ARG A 271 15.80 -21.34 -17.41
N VAL A 272 17.05 -20.92 -17.48
CA VAL A 272 17.47 -19.67 -18.12
C VAL A 272 18.68 -19.88 -19.03
N LEU A 273 18.72 -19.14 -20.12
CA LEU A 273 19.88 -19.03 -21.01
C LEU A 273 20.31 -17.55 -21.06
N PRO A 274 21.24 -17.11 -20.17
CA PRO A 274 21.73 -15.74 -20.18
C PRO A 274 22.59 -15.45 -21.41
N ARG A 275 22.48 -14.23 -21.93
CA ARG A 275 23.31 -13.63 -22.98
C ARG A 275 23.74 -12.23 -22.60
N ALA A 276 24.66 -11.65 -23.34
CA ALA A 276 25.10 -10.27 -23.15
C ALA A 276 23.95 -9.31 -23.52
N GLY A 277 23.35 -8.67 -22.52
CA GLY A 277 22.28 -7.70 -22.69
C GLY A 277 20.87 -8.29 -22.89
N TYR A 278 20.70 -9.61 -22.99
CA TYR A 278 19.39 -10.29 -23.11
C TYR A 278 19.44 -11.73 -22.60
N GLY A 279 18.32 -12.42 -22.67
CA GLY A 279 18.30 -13.84 -22.42
C GLY A 279 16.93 -14.49 -22.66
N TRP A 280 16.92 -15.81 -22.44
CA TRP A 280 15.77 -16.66 -22.65
C TRP A 280 15.44 -17.39 -21.36
N THR A 281 14.14 -17.51 -21.07
CA THR A 281 13.67 -18.36 -19.97
C THR A 281 12.63 -19.35 -20.46
N GLU A 282 12.51 -20.49 -19.80
CA GLU A 282 11.39 -21.38 -20.05
C GLU A 282 10.07 -20.65 -19.82
N TYR A 283 9.05 -21.04 -20.54
CA TYR A 283 7.68 -20.68 -20.24
C TYR A 283 7.18 -21.50 -19.04
N VAL A 284 6.78 -20.82 -17.97
CA VAL A 284 6.22 -21.46 -16.79
C VAL A 284 4.70 -21.41 -16.89
N ALA A 285 4.08 -22.57 -17.01
CA ALA A 285 2.61 -22.67 -17.03
C ALA A 285 2.05 -22.71 -15.61
N ALA A 286 0.95 -22.01 -15.37
CA ALA A 286 0.12 -22.25 -14.20
C ALA A 286 -0.52 -23.64 -14.33
N THR A 287 -0.40 -24.44 -13.28
CA THR A 287 -0.94 -25.81 -13.25
C THR A 287 -1.63 -26.09 -11.92
N PRO A 288 -2.63 -26.99 -11.90
CA PRO A 288 -3.34 -27.30 -10.67
C PRO A 288 -2.42 -27.76 -9.54
N CYS A 289 -2.73 -27.34 -8.32
CA CYS A 289 -1.98 -27.62 -7.10
C CYS A 289 -2.52 -28.87 -6.41
N GLY A 290 -1.65 -29.82 -6.13
CA GLY A 290 -1.98 -31.04 -5.37
C GLY A 290 -1.99 -30.80 -3.86
N SER A 291 -1.10 -29.93 -3.36
CA SER A 291 -0.95 -29.64 -1.94
C SER A 291 -0.78 -28.14 -1.68
N PRO A 292 -1.87 -27.39 -1.41
CA PRO A 292 -1.79 -25.99 -1.02
C PRO A 292 -0.88 -25.76 0.19
N ALA A 293 -0.87 -26.67 1.16
CA ALA A 293 0.02 -26.62 2.32
C ALA A 293 1.51 -26.60 1.92
N ALA A 294 1.91 -27.47 0.95
CA ALA A 294 3.27 -27.49 0.43
C ALA A 294 3.58 -26.23 -0.39
N PHE A 295 2.61 -25.71 -1.15
CA PHE A 295 2.76 -24.44 -1.89
C PHE A 295 3.06 -23.28 -0.94
N TYR A 296 2.23 -23.09 0.10
CA TYR A 296 2.42 -21.97 1.04
C TYR A 296 3.64 -22.16 1.94
N ALA A 297 4.02 -23.38 2.27
CA ALA A 297 5.29 -23.64 2.96
C ALA A 297 6.51 -23.21 2.09
N ARG A 298 6.49 -23.50 0.79
CA ARG A 298 7.50 -23.02 -0.16
C ARG A 298 7.46 -21.51 -0.37
N THR A 299 6.26 -20.91 -0.38
CA THR A 299 6.10 -19.44 -0.44
C THR A 299 6.76 -18.80 0.78
N GLY A 300 6.55 -19.33 1.97
CA GLY A 300 7.20 -18.83 3.18
C GLY A 300 8.72 -18.98 3.14
N ALA A 301 9.22 -20.11 2.65
CA ALA A 301 10.67 -20.30 2.48
C ALA A 301 11.24 -19.31 1.45
N GLN A 302 10.56 -19.08 0.35
CA GLN A 302 10.95 -18.11 -0.68
C GLN A 302 10.97 -16.69 -0.14
N LEU A 303 9.97 -16.32 0.67
CA LEU A 303 9.91 -15.01 1.33
C LEU A 303 11.16 -14.77 2.20
N ALA A 304 11.62 -15.77 2.95
CA ALA A 304 12.85 -15.64 3.76
C ALA A 304 14.10 -15.46 2.89
N LEU A 305 14.20 -16.17 1.75
CA LEU A 305 15.30 -16.00 0.81
C LEU A 305 15.31 -14.64 0.16
N LEU A 306 14.14 -14.13 -0.26
CA LEU A 306 13.98 -12.79 -0.86
C LEU A 306 14.29 -11.69 0.17
N TYR A 307 13.80 -11.85 1.40
CA TYR A 307 14.11 -10.94 2.51
C TYR A 307 15.61 -10.83 2.76
N ALA A 308 16.30 -11.95 2.75
CA ALA A 308 17.74 -12.02 3.06
C ALA A 308 18.61 -11.27 2.05
N VAL A 309 18.12 -10.99 0.85
CA VAL A 309 18.85 -10.33 -0.24
C VAL A 309 18.25 -9.00 -0.67
N ASP A 310 17.43 -8.40 0.18
CA ASP A 310 16.80 -7.09 -0.07
C ASP A 310 16.02 -7.01 -1.39
N ALA A 311 15.28 -8.08 -1.73
CA ALA A 311 14.38 -8.09 -2.87
C ALA A 311 13.22 -7.10 -2.69
N ILE A 312 12.79 -6.52 -3.79
CA ILE A 312 11.52 -5.76 -3.88
C ILE A 312 10.71 -6.21 -5.10
N ASP A 313 9.49 -5.72 -5.24
CA ASP A 313 8.69 -5.82 -6.46
C ASP A 313 8.34 -7.26 -6.91
N ILE A 314 8.28 -8.20 -5.95
CA ILE A 314 7.83 -9.58 -6.22
C ILE A 314 6.31 -9.63 -6.03
N HIS A 315 5.57 -9.04 -6.97
CA HIS A 315 4.10 -8.95 -6.96
C HIS A 315 3.42 -10.10 -7.74
N ALA A 316 2.10 -10.04 -7.87
CA ALA A 316 1.29 -11.11 -8.47
C ALA A 316 1.71 -11.52 -9.89
N GLU A 317 2.20 -10.59 -10.70
CA GLU A 317 2.64 -10.87 -12.09
C GLU A 317 4.00 -11.56 -12.14
N ASN A 318 4.80 -11.46 -11.06
CA ASN A 318 6.15 -12.02 -10.98
C ASN A 318 6.18 -13.44 -10.40
N VAL A 319 5.02 -14.00 -10.00
CA VAL A 319 4.89 -15.33 -9.43
C VAL A 319 3.86 -16.15 -10.20
N ILE A 320 4.21 -17.40 -10.53
CA ILE A 320 3.31 -18.34 -11.19
C ILE A 320 3.12 -19.57 -10.29
N ALA A 321 1.86 -19.90 -10.00
CA ALA A 321 1.50 -21.12 -9.29
C ALA A 321 1.58 -22.32 -10.25
N SER A 322 2.69 -23.05 -10.21
CA SER A 322 2.95 -24.22 -11.04
C SER A 322 2.95 -25.49 -10.18
N GLY A 323 1.82 -26.17 -10.10
CA GLY A 323 1.60 -27.24 -9.15
C GLY A 323 1.76 -26.75 -7.72
N ASP A 324 2.54 -27.46 -6.94
CA ASP A 324 2.84 -27.14 -5.55
C ASP A 324 4.00 -26.12 -5.38
N HIS A 325 4.37 -25.40 -6.45
CA HIS A 325 5.50 -24.47 -6.42
C HIS A 325 5.10 -23.04 -6.77
N PRO A 326 5.40 -22.07 -5.91
CA PRO A 326 5.40 -20.64 -6.22
C PRO A 326 6.65 -20.32 -7.02
N VAL A 327 6.54 -20.19 -8.34
CA VAL A 327 7.69 -19.96 -9.21
C VAL A 327 7.86 -18.46 -9.48
N VAL A 328 8.95 -17.87 -9.00
CA VAL A 328 9.31 -16.48 -9.33
C VAL A 328 9.92 -16.44 -10.72
N VAL A 329 9.29 -15.70 -11.62
CA VAL A 329 9.69 -15.59 -13.02
C VAL A 329 10.46 -14.32 -13.34
N ASP A 330 10.46 -13.35 -12.43
CA ASP A 330 11.22 -12.12 -12.53
C ASP A 330 11.96 -11.79 -11.21
N VAL A 331 13.27 -11.61 -11.29
CA VAL A 331 14.16 -11.40 -10.14
C VAL A 331 15.13 -10.22 -10.36
N GLU A 332 14.79 -9.30 -11.23
CA GLU A 332 15.67 -8.18 -11.61
C GLU A 332 15.89 -7.16 -10.49
N THR A 333 15.09 -7.22 -9.44
CA THR A 333 15.06 -6.31 -8.28
C THR A 333 15.64 -6.91 -7.00
N LEU A 334 16.36 -8.02 -7.08
CA LEU A 334 17.17 -8.53 -5.95
C LEU A 334 18.33 -7.56 -5.66
N PHE A 335 18.82 -7.52 -4.43
CA PHE A 335 19.85 -6.57 -3.99
C PHE A 335 19.47 -5.10 -4.28
N HIS A 336 18.20 -4.79 -4.13
CA HIS A 336 17.74 -3.42 -4.36
C HIS A 336 18.24 -2.50 -3.24
N PRO A 337 18.95 -1.40 -3.55
CA PRO A 337 19.47 -0.49 -2.54
C PRO A 337 18.34 0.21 -1.77
N ALA A 338 18.59 0.60 -0.53
CA ALA A 338 17.68 1.47 0.19
C ALA A 338 17.75 2.89 -0.39
N LEU A 339 16.61 3.45 -0.75
CA LEU A 339 16.49 4.86 -1.12
C LEU A 339 16.26 5.63 0.17
N ALA A 340 17.28 6.32 0.67
CA ALA A 340 17.18 7.11 1.88
C ALA A 340 16.12 8.19 1.71
N SER A 341 15.25 8.31 2.71
CA SER A 341 14.31 9.42 2.82
C SER A 341 14.94 10.51 3.66
N ALA A 342 15.07 11.72 3.13
CA ALA A 342 15.44 12.88 3.94
C ALA A 342 14.16 13.36 4.63
N THR A 343 13.96 12.97 5.89
CA THR A 343 12.93 13.57 6.73
C THR A 343 13.57 14.62 7.61
N ASP A 344 13.19 15.88 7.46
CA ASP A 344 13.60 16.95 8.36
C ASP A 344 13.03 16.69 9.76
N GLY A 345 13.89 16.28 10.68
CA GLY A 345 13.57 16.19 12.09
C GLY A 345 13.33 14.79 12.63
N GLY A 346 14.36 13.96 12.65
CA GLY A 346 14.40 12.66 13.31
C GLY A 346 13.44 11.64 12.69
N PRO A 347 13.91 10.71 11.86
CA PRO A 347 13.06 9.73 11.20
C PRO A 347 12.32 8.92 12.25
N ASP A 348 11.04 8.64 11.99
CA ASP A 348 10.28 7.68 12.78
C ASP A 348 10.95 6.30 12.68
N PRO A 349 11.44 5.69 13.78
CA PRO A 349 12.23 4.47 13.69
C PRO A 349 11.45 3.26 13.18
N ALA A 350 10.12 3.27 13.26
CA ALA A 350 9.29 2.19 12.74
C ALA A 350 9.19 2.22 11.20
N VAL A 351 9.26 3.38 10.58
CA VAL A 351 9.17 3.53 9.11
C VAL A 351 10.34 2.83 8.40
N PRO A 352 11.62 3.13 8.69
CA PRO A 352 12.73 2.42 8.06
C PRO A 352 12.77 0.93 8.48
N ALA A 353 12.32 0.57 9.69
CA ALA A 353 12.24 -0.83 10.10
C ALA A 353 11.24 -1.63 9.25
N LEU A 354 10.06 -1.05 8.96
CA LEU A 354 9.08 -1.65 8.04
C LEU A 354 9.61 -1.69 6.61
N ALA A 355 10.22 -0.61 6.13
CA ALA A 355 10.80 -0.53 4.79
C ALA A 355 11.96 -1.53 4.56
N ALA A 356 12.62 -2.00 5.63
CA ALA A 356 13.68 -3.00 5.57
C ALA A 356 13.19 -4.43 5.89
N SER A 357 11.89 -4.63 6.14
CA SER A 357 11.28 -5.89 6.57
C SER A 357 10.86 -6.80 5.41
N VAL A 358 10.21 -7.94 5.73
CA VAL A 358 9.60 -8.85 4.76
C VAL A 358 8.52 -8.18 3.90
N LEU A 359 7.88 -7.12 4.38
CA LEU A 359 6.87 -6.36 3.62
C LEU A 359 7.45 -5.71 2.36
N ARG A 360 8.73 -5.36 2.41
CA ARG A 360 9.44 -4.77 1.27
C ARG A 360 9.41 -5.64 0.01
N THR A 361 9.32 -6.95 0.17
CA THR A 361 9.40 -7.91 -0.94
C THR A 361 8.21 -7.87 -1.88
N SER A 362 7.08 -7.28 -1.47
CA SER A 362 5.77 -7.34 -2.15
C SER A 362 5.18 -8.75 -2.27
N VAL A 363 5.74 -9.75 -1.54
CA VAL A 363 5.16 -11.09 -1.48
C VAL A 363 3.92 -11.11 -0.58
N LEU A 364 3.99 -10.41 0.56
CA LEU A 364 2.88 -10.28 1.52
C LEU A 364 1.89 -9.20 1.10
N PRO A 365 0.62 -9.27 1.55
CA PRO A 365 -0.41 -8.30 1.19
C PRO A 365 0.03 -6.86 1.38
N VAL A 366 -0.05 -6.11 0.28
CA VAL A 366 0.17 -4.67 0.24
C VAL A 366 -0.99 -4.07 -0.56
N PRO A 367 -2.05 -3.61 0.12
CA PRO A 367 -3.17 -3.00 -0.57
C PRO A 367 -2.76 -1.67 -1.21
N LEU A 368 -3.07 -1.55 -2.49
CA LEU A 368 -3.02 -0.30 -3.25
C LEU A 368 -4.35 0.41 -3.03
N PHE A 369 -4.30 1.54 -2.35
CA PHE A 369 -5.46 2.37 -2.08
C PHE A 369 -5.71 3.36 -3.21
N GLY A 370 -6.98 3.60 -3.49
CA GLY A 370 -7.48 4.65 -4.36
C GLY A 370 -8.79 5.23 -3.83
N GLU A 371 -9.40 6.13 -4.58
CA GLU A 371 -10.62 6.84 -4.17
C GLU A 371 -11.80 5.89 -3.84
N HIS A 372 -11.84 4.72 -4.48
CA HIS A 372 -12.98 3.78 -4.39
C HIS A 372 -12.65 2.45 -3.67
N GLY A 373 -11.57 2.39 -2.91
CA GLY A 373 -11.20 1.20 -2.15
C GLY A 373 -9.76 0.77 -2.31
N ALA A 374 -9.48 -0.51 -2.13
CA ALA A 374 -8.14 -1.07 -2.24
C ALA A 374 -8.11 -2.37 -3.04
N VAL A 375 -6.99 -2.62 -3.72
CA VAL A 375 -6.68 -3.88 -4.38
C VAL A 375 -5.33 -4.37 -3.88
N ASP A 376 -5.26 -5.66 -3.54
CA ASP A 376 -4.00 -6.30 -3.15
C ASP A 376 -3.29 -6.85 -4.39
N SER A 377 -2.17 -6.24 -4.77
CA SER A 377 -1.33 -6.65 -5.90
C SER A 377 -0.17 -7.57 -5.51
N SER A 378 -0.06 -7.98 -4.25
CA SER A 378 1.04 -8.82 -3.76
C SER A 378 1.12 -10.19 -4.42
N ALA A 379 2.26 -10.88 -4.26
CA ALA A 379 2.46 -12.22 -4.81
C ALA A 379 1.44 -13.27 -4.31
N ILE A 380 0.89 -13.10 -3.12
CA ILE A 380 -0.16 -13.98 -2.57
C ILE A 380 -1.57 -13.36 -2.68
N GLY A 381 -1.68 -12.11 -3.18
CA GLY A 381 -2.92 -11.37 -3.43
C GLY A 381 -3.48 -11.60 -4.83
N GLY A 382 -4.06 -10.57 -5.42
CA GLY A 382 -4.48 -10.57 -6.82
C GLY A 382 -5.73 -11.39 -7.11
N ARG A 383 -6.80 -11.22 -6.33
CA ARG A 383 -8.10 -11.84 -6.62
C ARG A 383 -8.69 -11.26 -7.92
N ALA A 384 -9.13 -12.15 -8.82
CA ALA A 384 -9.82 -11.75 -10.04
C ALA A 384 -11.20 -11.12 -9.72
N GLY A 385 -11.64 -10.22 -10.60
CA GLY A 385 -13.00 -9.63 -10.52
C GLY A 385 -13.15 -8.45 -9.55
N GLN A 386 -12.10 -8.06 -8.83
CA GLN A 386 -12.07 -6.79 -8.12
C GLN A 386 -12.08 -5.63 -9.13
N LEU A 387 -12.66 -4.50 -8.76
CA LEU A 387 -12.56 -3.27 -9.58
C LEU A 387 -11.33 -2.47 -9.16
N SER A 388 -10.70 -1.80 -10.13
CA SER A 388 -9.58 -0.90 -9.87
C SER A 388 -9.93 0.08 -8.74
N PRO A 389 -8.97 0.40 -7.83
CA PRO A 389 -9.23 1.32 -6.72
C PRO A 389 -9.46 2.75 -7.20
N ASP A 390 -8.85 3.11 -8.34
CA ASP A 390 -9.06 4.38 -9.02
C ASP A 390 -9.80 4.18 -10.34
N GLU A 391 -10.40 5.25 -10.82
CA GLU A 391 -10.95 5.30 -12.16
C GLU A 391 -9.82 5.39 -13.20
N LEU A 392 -9.88 4.53 -14.20
CA LEU A 392 -8.92 4.47 -15.30
C LEU A 392 -9.50 5.12 -16.56
N PRO A 393 -8.67 5.74 -17.41
CA PRO A 393 -9.13 6.26 -18.70
C PRO A 393 -9.76 5.17 -19.57
N ALA A 394 -10.92 5.46 -20.12
CA ALA A 394 -11.67 4.55 -21.00
C ALA A 394 -12.40 5.35 -22.07
N TRP A 395 -12.70 4.69 -23.19
CA TRP A 395 -13.50 5.31 -24.24
C TRP A 395 -15.00 5.07 -24.00
N GLU A 396 -15.79 6.13 -24.01
CA GLU A 396 -17.23 6.07 -24.05
C GLU A 396 -17.70 6.24 -25.50
N ASN A 397 -18.76 5.53 -25.91
CA ASN A 397 -19.28 5.47 -27.28
C ASN A 397 -18.19 5.22 -28.35
N PRO A 398 -17.32 4.20 -28.19
CA PRO A 398 -16.23 3.97 -29.11
C PRO A 398 -16.74 3.67 -30.52
N GLY A 399 -16.04 4.17 -31.54
CA GLY A 399 -16.43 3.98 -32.94
C GLY A 399 -17.62 4.82 -33.41
N THR A 400 -18.02 5.85 -32.64
CA THR A 400 -19.05 6.81 -33.04
C THR A 400 -18.51 8.24 -33.02
N ASP A 401 -19.22 9.17 -33.65
CA ASP A 401 -18.93 10.61 -33.63
C ASP A 401 -19.10 11.25 -32.23
N LEU A 402 -19.66 10.51 -31.27
CA LEU A 402 -19.80 10.89 -29.87
C LEU A 402 -18.73 10.28 -28.96
N MET A 403 -17.75 9.60 -29.56
CA MET A 403 -16.65 8.99 -28.83
C MET A 403 -15.92 10.01 -27.99
N ARG A 404 -15.76 9.73 -26.69
CA ARG A 404 -15.03 10.63 -25.77
C ARG A 404 -14.27 9.84 -24.72
N LEU A 405 -13.22 10.47 -24.18
CA LEU A 405 -12.51 9.92 -23.03
C LEU A 405 -13.35 10.14 -21.78
N CYS A 406 -13.56 9.09 -21.03
CA CYS A 406 -14.15 9.12 -19.70
C CYS A 406 -13.20 8.41 -18.71
N HIS A 407 -13.55 8.46 -17.43
CA HIS A 407 -12.87 7.71 -16.40
C HIS A 407 -13.89 6.74 -15.79
N ARG A 408 -13.50 5.48 -15.63
CA ARG A 408 -14.32 4.44 -15.01
C ARG A 408 -13.46 3.37 -14.36
N ARG A 409 -14.01 2.74 -13.35
CA ARG A 409 -13.37 1.58 -12.75
C ARG A 409 -13.34 0.40 -13.73
N ALA A 410 -12.19 -0.24 -13.84
CA ALA A 410 -12.00 -1.41 -14.67
C ALA A 410 -11.86 -2.69 -13.80
N PRO A 411 -12.26 -3.86 -14.31
CA PRO A 411 -11.97 -5.12 -13.63
C PRO A 411 -10.45 -5.29 -13.47
N TRP A 412 -10.01 -5.61 -12.25
CA TRP A 412 -8.61 -5.95 -11.99
C TRP A 412 -8.34 -7.35 -12.53
N PRO A 413 -7.35 -7.55 -13.39
CA PRO A 413 -7.04 -8.87 -13.90
C PRO A 413 -6.48 -9.72 -12.75
N GLY A 414 -7.03 -10.91 -12.54
CA GLY A 414 -6.42 -11.92 -11.67
C GLY A 414 -5.14 -12.45 -12.30
N GLY A 415 -4.15 -12.80 -11.45
CA GLY A 415 -2.87 -13.36 -11.88
C GLY A 415 -2.82 -14.90 -11.76
N PRO A 416 -1.86 -15.57 -12.41
CA PRO A 416 -1.61 -17.00 -12.26
C PRO A 416 -0.81 -17.33 -10.98
N ASN A 417 -0.75 -16.42 -10.01
CA ASN A 417 0.08 -16.48 -8.81
C ASN A 417 -0.52 -17.32 -7.67
N ARG A 418 -1.84 -17.55 -7.68
CA ARG A 418 -2.54 -18.29 -6.63
C ARG A 418 -2.74 -19.76 -7.02
N PRO A 419 -2.53 -20.70 -6.07
CA PRO A 419 -2.74 -22.11 -6.37
C PRO A 419 -4.23 -22.43 -6.52
N VAL A 420 -4.59 -23.14 -7.58
CA VAL A 420 -5.92 -23.68 -7.81
C VAL A 420 -5.89 -25.17 -7.54
N ARG A 421 -6.79 -25.69 -6.72
CA ARG A 421 -6.84 -27.13 -6.41
C ARG A 421 -7.08 -27.96 -7.67
N ALA A 422 -6.40 -29.09 -7.79
CA ALA A 422 -6.76 -30.11 -8.73
C ALA A 422 -8.16 -30.62 -8.38
N GLU A 423 -9.11 -30.53 -9.33
CA GLU A 423 -10.43 -31.10 -9.14
C GLU A 423 -10.30 -32.61 -8.92
N GLY A 424 -10.86 -33.11 -7.80
CA GLY A 424 -11.05 -34.53 -7.61
C GLY A 424 -12.02 -35.09 -8.68
N PRO A 425 -12.09 -36.42 -8.90
CA PRO A 425 -12.98 -37.00 -9.88
C PRO A 425 -14.41 -36.51 -9.65
N ARG A 426 -14.96 -35.79 -10.63
CA ARG A 426 -16.31 -35.21 -10.57
C ARG A 426 -17.33 -36.33 -10.37
N GLY A 427 -18.11 -36.26 -9.31
CA GLY A 427 -19.38 -36.94 -9.23
C GLY A 427 -20.26 -36.49 -10.43
N ARG A 428 -20.97 -37.45 -11.05
CA ARG A 428 -21.79 -37.29 -12.23
C ARG A 428 -23.08 -36.51 -11.92
N ASP A 429 -23.02 -35.26 -11.54
CA ASP A 429 -24.21 -34.43 -11.46
C ASP A 429 -23.97 -33.12 -12.22
N GLY A 430 -24.71 -33.07 -13.38
CA GLY A 430 -24.52 -32.05 -14.39
C GLY A 430 -24.90 -30.65 -13.93
N TRP A 431 -24.02 -29.70 -14.21
CA TRP A 431 -24.37 -28.26 -14.22
C TRP A 431 -24.59 -27.85 -15.68
N SER A 432 -25.80 -27.47 -15.98
CA SER A 432 -26.23 -26.94 -17.28
C SER A 432 -25.74 -25.50 -17.42
N HIS A 433 -25.02 -25.25 -18.51
CA HIS A 433 -24.65 -23.89 -18.93
C HIS A 433 -25.88 -23.17 -19.48
N GLY A 434 -26.29 -22.08 -18.83
CA GLY A 434 -27.18 -21.07 -19.42
C GLY A 434 -26.34 -20.07 -20.24
N PRO A 435 -26.85 -19.55 -21.36
CA PRO A 435 -26.12 -18.61 -22.20
C PRO A 435 -26.10 -17.22 -21.53
N GLY A 436 -24.92 -16.67 -21.18
CA GLY A 436 -24.73 -15.26 -20.79
C GLY A 436 -24.12 -14.99 -19.44
N GLY A 437 -23.61 -15.97 -18.69
CA GLY A 437 -22.94 -15.77 -17.43
C GLY A 437 -21.43 -15.95 -17.55
N SER A 438 -20.65 -14.90 -17.28
CA SER A 438 -19.23 -15.02 -16.96
C SER A 438 -19.10 -15.93 -15.74
N SER A 439 -18.63 -17.17 -15.94
CA SER A 439 -18.26 -18.03 -14.83
C SER A 439 -17.15 -17.34 -14.03
N PRO A 440 -17.30 -17.11 -12.71
CA PRO A 440 -16.15 -16.78 -11.88
C PRO A 440 -15.20 -17.97 -12.01
N GLY A 441 -13.98 -17.72 -12.47
CA GLY A 441 -12.92 -18.72 -12.41
C GLY A 441 -12.78 -19.22 -10.97
N PRO A 442 -12.35 -20.48 -10.73
CA PRO A 442 -12.26 -21.00 -9.38
C PRO A 442 -11.36 -20.07 -8.55
N ASP A 443 -11.94 -19.52 -7.50
CA ASP A 443 -11.18 -18.70 -6.55
C ASP A 443 -10.00 -19.52 -6.04
N GLY A 444 -8.78 -19.01 -6.25
CA GLY A 444 -7.59 -19.69 -5.75
C GLY A 444 -7.66 -19.88 -4.23
N VAL A 445 -6.89 -20.83 -3.71
CA VAL A 445 -6.84 -21.14 -2.26
C VAL A 445 -6.46 -19.90 -1.47
N ASP A 446 -7.17 -19.59 -0.37
CA ASP A 446 -6.92 -18.41 0.45
C ASP A 446 -5.61 -18.56 1.26
N PRO A 447 -4.64 -17.65 1.13
CA PRO A 447 -3.38 -17.70 1.88
C PRO A 447 -3.58 -17.57 3.40
N ALA A 448 -4.64 -16.90 3.87
CA ALA A 448 -4.93 -16.77 5.30
C ALA A 448 -5.25 -18.12 5.96
N ASP A 449 -5.80 -19.08 5.21
CA ASP A 449 -6.07 -20.44 5.71
C ASP A 449 -4.79 -21.28 5.85
N HIS A 450 -3.68 -20.81 5.27
CA HIS A 450 -2.39 -21.50 5.26
C HIS A 450 -1.28 -20.69 5.95
N ALA A 451 -1.66 -19.83 6.88
CA ALA A 451 -0.71 -18.97 7.62
C ALA A 451 0.32 -19.80 8.42
N ALA A 452 -0.09 -20.94 8.95
CA ALA A 452 0.81 -21.84 9.71
C ALA A 452 1.92 -22.44 8.85
N GLU A 453 1.57 -22.90 7.64
CA GLU A 453 2.51 -23.48 6.68
C GLU A 453 3.47 -22.43 6.15
N LEU A 454 2.96 -21.24 5.84
CA LEU A 454 3.77 -20.10 5.39
C LEU A 454 4.79 -19.70 6.45
N LEU A 455 4.37 -19.58 7.73
CA LEU A 455 5.25 -19.34 8.86
C LEU A 455 6.27 -20.46 9.06
N HIS A 456 5.86 -21.73 8.91
CA HIS A 456 6.76 -22.87 9.01
C HIS A 456 7.88 -22.80 7.96
N GLY A 457 7.51 -22.55 6.72
CA GLY A 457 8.46 -22.40 5.62
C GLY A 457 9.43 -21.25 5.84
N PHE A 458 8.89 -20.08 6.20
CA PHE A 458 9.69 -18.89 6.52
C PHE A 458 10.72 -19.16 7.61
N ARG A 459 10.27 -19.67 8.77
CA ARG A 459 11.12 -20.00 9.92
C ARG A 459 12.21 -21.00 9.56
N SER A 460 11.86 -22.05 8.82
CA SER A 460 12.81 -23.09 8.41
C SER A 460 13.90 -22.53 7.49
N ALA A 461 13.53 -21.71 6.52
CA ALA A 461 14.48 -21.07 5.61
C ALA A 461 15.33 -20.01 6.31
N TYR A 462 14.73 -19.18 7.14
CA TYR A 462 15.43 -18.18 7.94
C TYR A 462 16.51 -18.81 8.83
N ARG A 463 16.19 -19.89 9.54
CA ARG A 463 17.15 -20.60 10.38
C ARG A 463 18.25 -21.28 9.56
N ALA A 464 17.96 -21.74 8.35
CA ALA A 464 18.99 -22.24 7.44
C ALA A 464 19.95 -21.14 7.00
N LEU A 465 19.45 -19.94 6.70
CA LEU A 465 20.27 -18.76 6.39
C LEU A 465 21.15 -18.39 7.59
N LEU A 466 20.58 -18.30 8.77
CA LEU A 466 21.29 -17.98 10.01
C LEU A 466 22.40 -18.97 10.31
N ALA A 467 22.12 -20.29 10.21
CA ALA A 467 23.09 -21.36 10.48
C ALA A 467 24.27 -21.37 9.50
N HIS A 468 24.08 -20.85 8.27
CA HIS A 468 25.11 -20.85 7.24
C HIS A 468 25.55 -19.45 6.81
N ARG A 469 25.27 -18.44 7.63
CA ARG A 469 25.56 -17.03 7.35
C ARG A 469 27.01 -16.78 6.94
N SER A 470 27.96 -17.33 7.68
CA SER A 470 29.39 -17.16 7.42
C SER A 470 29.81 -17.67 6.02
N ALA A 471 29.25 -18.77 5.57
CA ALA A 471 29.53 -19.31 4.23
C ALA A 471 28.88 -18.44 3.12
N LEU A 472 27.75 -17.81 3.37
CA LEU A 472 27.08 -16.92 2.42
C LEU A 472 27.84 -15.60 2.25
N THR A 473 28.37 -15.03 3.35
CA THR A 473 29.02 -13.71 3.39
C THR A 473 30.54 -13.77 3.20
N ALA A 474 31.15 -14.97 3.17
CA ALA A 474 32.59 -15.14 2.97
C ALA A 474 33.09 -14.48 1.68
N PRO A 475 34.34 -14.05 1.61
CA PRO A 475 34.96 -13.61 0.35
C PRO A 475 34.84 -14.71 -0.73
N GLY A 476 34.40 -14.35 -1.93
CA GLY A 476 34.05 -15.31 -3.00
C GLY A 476 32.81 -16.15 -2.72
N GLY A 477 32.12 -15.92 -1.60
CA GLY A 477 30.87 -16.56 -1.24
C GLY A 477 29.71 -16.23 -2.18
N LEU A 478 28.57 -16.87 -1.93
CA LEU A 478 27.43 -16.80 -2.85
C LEU A 478 26.94 -15.36 -3.04
N LEU A 479 26.86 -14.56 -1.97
CA LEU A 479 26.40 -13.16 -2.07
C LEU A 479 27.34 -12.29 -2.90
N GLU A 480 28.65 -12.50 -2.82
CA GLU A 480 29.60 -11.72 -3.56
C GLU A 480 29.59 -12.02 -5.08
N ARG A 481 29.15 -13.22 -5.46
CA ARG A 481 29.02 -13.59 -6.90
C ARG A 481 27.96 -12.77 -7.63
N ALA A 482 26.98 -12.20 -6.92
CA ALA A 482 26.02 -11.26 -7.50
C ALA A 482 26.56 -9.84 -7.66
N ALA A 483 27.73 -9.51 -7.07
CA ALA A 483 28.19 -8.13 -6.85
C ALA A 483 28.33 -7.28 -8.14
N ALA A 484 28.54 -7.90 -9.30
CA ALA A 484 28.68 -7.23 -10.59
C ALA A 484 27.48 -7.40 -11.52
N GLU A 485 26.48 -8.19 -11.11
CA GLU A 485 25.29 -8.40 -11.95
C GLU A 485 24.42 -7.12 -11.97
N PRO A 486 23.85 -6.74 -13.12
CA PRO A 486 22.92 -5.63 -13.19
C PRO A 486 21.65 -5.88 -12.39
N VAL A 487 21.25 -4.89 -11.61
CA VAL A 487 20.03 -4.87 -10.80
C VAL A 487 19.18 -3.71 -11.26
N ARG A 488 17.89 -3.92 -11.50
CA ARG A 488 16.94 -2.84 -11.74
C ARG A 488 16.72 -2.02 -10.48
N LEU A 489 16.90 -0.71 -10.60
CA LEU A 489 16.53 0.24 -9.55
C LEU A 489 15.11 0.76 -9.82
N VAL A 490 14.18 0.42 -8.97
CA VAL A 490 12.82 1.00 -8.97
C VAL A 490 12.88 2.33 -8.23
N ALA A 491 12.97 3.42 -8.98
CA ALA A 491 13.01 4.77 -8.41
C ALA A 491 11.62 5.20 -7.92
N ARG A 492 10.60 5.00 -8.76
CA ARG A 492 9.18 5.23 -8.46
C ARG A 492 8.35 4.06 -9.01
N PRO A 493 7.12 3.85 -8.49
CA PRO A 493 6.18 2.87 -9.06
C PRO A 493 5.94 3.15 -10.56
N SER A 494 5.97 2.12 -11.41
CA SER A 494 5.76 2.29 -12.86
C SER A 494 4.38 2.88 -13.19
N GLN A 495 3.38 2.67 -12.35
CA GLN A 495 2.06 3.28 -12.47
C GLN A 495 2.10 4.82 -12.41
N GLU A 496 3.00 5.41 -11.62
CA GLU A 496 3.19 6.86 -11.55
C GLU A 496 3.68 7.40 -12.90
N TYR A 497 4.68 6.73 -13.50
CA TYR A 497 5.16 7.08 -14.83
C TYR A 497 4.11 6.87 -15.92
N ALA A 498 3.36 5.77 -15.87
CA ALA A 498 2.28 5.49 -16.82
C ALA A 498 1.19 6.59 -16.78
N ARG A 499 0.85 7.08 -15.58
CA ARG A 499 -0.07 8.22 -15.42
C ARG A 499 0.49 9.49 -16.03
N LEU A 500 1.75 9.82 -15.76
CA LEU A 500 2.41 11.00 -16.33
C LEU A 500 2.47 10.93 -17.86
N LEU A 501 2.82 9.77 -18.42
CA LEU A 501 2.80 9.53 -19.86
C LEU A 501 1.40 9.76 -20.44
N THR A 502 0.36 9.18 -19.84
CA THR A 502 -1.03 9.32 -20.27
C THR A 502 -1.49 10.77 -20.25
N GLU A 503 -1.16 11.53 -19.20
CA GLU A 503 -1.49 12.95 -19.08
C GLU A 503 -0.72 13.81 -20.09
N SER A 504 0.49 13.42 -20.46
CA SER A 504 1.30 14.11 -21.47
C SER A 504 0.79 13.96 -22.90
N LEU A 505 -0.23 13.09 -23.14
CA LEU A 505 -0.84 12.87 -24.46
C LEU A 505 -2.05 13.79 -24.73
N ARG A 506 -2.25 14.85 -23.95
CA ARG A 506 -3.23 15.89 -24.26
C ARG A 506 -2.80 16.62 -25.52
N PRO A 507 -3.72 16.95 -26.47
CA PRO A 507 -3.36 17.59 -27.73
C PRO A 507 -2.54 18.88 -27.57
N GLU A 508 -2.78 19.65 -26.51
CA GLU A 508 -2.06 20.88 -26.20
C GLU A 508 -0.59 20.60 -25.86
N ALA A 509 -0.31 19.52 -25.11
CA ALA A 509 1.06 19.11 -24.77
C ALA A 509 1.85 18.53 -25.94
N LEU A 510 1.16 18.17 -27.04
CA LEU A 510 1.80 17.57 -28.22
C LEU A 510 2.17 18.58 -29.32
N ARG A 511 1.91 19.88 -29.08
CA ARG A 511 2.24 20.97 -30.02
C ARG A 511 3.73 21.33 -30.00
N ASP A 512 4.35 21.29 -28.85
CA ASP A 512 5.80 21.53 -28.71
C ASP A 512 6.38 20.78 -27.51
N LEU A 513 7.70 20.63 -27.51
CA LEU A 513 8.43 19.88 -26.49
C LEU A 513 8.39 20.57 -25.09
N ALA A 514 8.32 21.91 -25.07
CA ALA A 514 8.29 22.67 -23.82
C ALA A 514 6.96 22.44 -23.09
N ALA A 515 5.84 22.47 -23.83
CA ALA A 515 4.53 22.12 -23.29
C ALA A 515 4.51 20.70 -22.71
N ARG A 516 5.08 19.72 -23.42
CA ARG A 516 5.16 18.34 -22.91
C ARG A 516 6.08 18.20 -21.71
N ARG A 517 7.20 18.92 -21.66
CA ARG A 517 8.10 18.96 -20.48
C ARG A 517 7.38 19.45 -19.24
N GLY A 518 6.48 20.42 -19.39
CA GLY A 518 5.64 20.93 -18.30
C GLY A 518 4.78 19.83 -17.65
N ALA A 519 4.29 18.87 -18.42
CA ALA A 519 3.51 17.74 -17.90
C ALA A 519 4.30 16.84 -16.91
N PHE A 520 5.62 16.89 -16.94
CA PHE A 520 6.51 16.13 -16.06
C PHE A 520 7.09 16.96 -14.90
N GLY A 521 6.55 18.14 -14.64
CA GLY A 521 7.03 19.07 -13.60
C GLY A 521 7.01 18.48 -12.20
N ALA A 522 6.00 17.68 -11.88
CA ALA A 522 5.81 17.04 -10.59
C ALA A 522 7.00 16.16 -10.15
N LEU A 523 7.80 15.60 -11.09
CA LEU A 523 9.00 14.83 -10.77
C LEU A 523 10.04 15.64 -9.98
N PHE A 524 10.06 16.96 -10.12
CA PHE A 524 11.03 17.87 -9.51
C PHE A 524 10.55 18.44 -8.17
N GLU A 525 9.29 18.24 -7.80
CA GLU A 525 8.69 18.71 -6.55
C GLU A 525 9.10 17.86 -5.35
N ASP A 526 9.59 16.64 -5.57
CA ASP A 526 10.03 15.72 -4.52
C ASP A 526 11.39 16.15 -3.93
N THR A 527 11.34 17.14 -3.04
CA THR A 527 12.54 17.71 -2.42
C THR A 527 13.06 16.86 -1.24
N GLY A 528 12.25 15.97 -0.70
CA GLY A 528 12.56 15.15 0.48
C GLY A 528 13.44 13.93 0.21
N ARG A 529 13.64 13.52 -1.07
CA ARG A 529 14.38 12.32 -1.45
C ARG A 529 15.54 12.64 -2.39
N PRO A 530 16.77 12.78 -1.88
CA PRO A 530 17.93 13.20 -2.67
C PRO A 530 18.19 12.35 -3.92
N VAL A 531 18.02 11.02 -3.80
CA VAL A 531 18.20 10.08 -4.93
C VAL A 531 17.22 10.40 -6.07
N LEU A 532 15.94 10.59 -5.78
CA LEU A 532 14.94 10.90 -6.81
C LEU A 532 15.18 12.25 -7.45
N ARG A 533 15.60 13.24 -6.66
CA ARG A 533 16.00 14.56 -7.22
C ARG A 533 17.16 14.44 -8.21
N ALA A 534 18.16 13.61 -7.89
CA ALA A 534 19.30 13.38 -8.77
C ALA A 534 18.90 12.65 -10.06
N LEU A 535 17.91 11.76 -10.02
CA LEU A 535 17.43 10.98 -11.17
C LEU A 535 16.37 11.72 -12.01
N ALA A 536 15.68 12.72 -11.49
CA ALA A 536 14.57 13.41 -12.15
C ALA A 536 14.89 13.94 -13.57
N PRO A 537 16.08 14.49 -13.87
CA PRO A 537 16.44 14.85 -15.23
C PRO A 537 16.45 13.66 -16.20
N CYS A 538 17.00 12.52 -15.77
CA CYS A 538 17.04 11.29 -16.58
C CYS A 538 15.65 10.67 -16.72
N GLU A 539 14.81 10.72 -15.67
CA GLU A 539 13.39 10.30 -15.73
C GLU A 539 12.64 11.08 -16.80
N ARG A 540 12.75 12.41 -16.78
CA ARG A 540 12.08 13.28 -17.71
C ARG A 540 12.48 13.01 -19.18
N GLU A 541 13.76 12.83 -19.44
CA GLU A 541 14.22 12.58 -20.83
C GLU A 541 13.70 11.23 -21.36
N GLN A 542 13.64 10.18 -20.54
CA GLN A 542 13.05 8.90 -20.92
C GLN A 542 11.53 9.01 -21.15
N LEU A 543 10.82 9.76 -20.31
CA LEU A 543 9.38 10.04 -20.48
C LEU A 543 9.11 10.88 -21.74
N LEU A 544 10.02 11.78 -22.12
CA LEU A 544 9.90 12.54 -23.38
C LEU A 544 10.02 11.64 -24.61
N ASP A 545 10.74 10.51 -24.52
CA ASP A 545 10.78 9.51 -25.58
C ASP A 545 9.56 8.58 -25.58
N GLY A 546 8.71 8.64 -24.54
CA GLY A 546 7.49 7.84 -24.42
C GLY A 546 7.71 6.49 -23.73
N ASP A 547 8.85 6.30 -23.06
CA ASP A 547 9.18 5.10 -22.32
C ASP A 547 8.99 5.28 -20.82
N ILE A 548 8.69 4.20 -20.09
CA ILE A 548 8.77 4.15 -18.64
C ILE A 548 10.27 4.15 -18.25
N PRO A 549 10.71 5.07 -17.39
CA PRO A 549 12.12 5.17 -17.00
C PRO A 549 12.69 3.87 -16.46
N LEU A 550 13.84 3.49 -16.94
CA LEU A 550 14.61 2.33 -16.51
C LEU A 550 15.97 2.76 -15.99
N PHE A 551 16.23 2.37 -14.75
CA PHE A 551 17.52 2.56 -14.10
C PHE A 551 18.12 1.24 -13.67
N THR A 552 19.44 1.14 -13.76
CA THR A 552 20.20 -0.01 -13.30
C THR A 552 21.38 0.40 -12.44
N THR A 553 21.74 -0.48 -11.53
CA THR A 553 22.98 -0.40 -10.73
C THR A 553 23.59 -1.78 -10.63
N THR A 554 24.68 -1.94 -9.90
CA THR A 554 25.17 -3.26 -9.47
C THR A 554 25.25 -3.32 -7.95
N PRO A 555 25.18 -4.49 -7.33
CA PRO A 555 25.19 -4.59 -5.87
C PRO A 555 26.39 -3.94 -5.17
N ARG A 556 27.53 -3.82 -5.84
CA ARG A 556 28.72 -3.13 -5.29
C ARG A 556 28.78 -1.64 -5.59
N SER A 557 27.96 -1.13 -6.50
CA SER A 557 28.03 0.26 -6.97
C SER A 557 27.15 1.20 -6.15
N ARG A 558 27.47 2.49 -6.16
CA ARG A 558 26.64 3.61 -5.74
C ARG A 558 26.14 4.43 -6.92
N ALA A 559 26.69 4.18 -8.12
CA ALA A 559 26.27 4.85 -9.34
C ALA A 559 25.00 4.21 -9.89
N VAL A 560 24.15 5.04 -10.50
CA VAL A 560 22.92 4.63 -11.18
C VAL A 560 23.02 4.98 -12.65
N ARG A 561 22.71 4.03 -13.51
CA ARG A 561 22.73 4.18 -14.97
C ARG A 561 21.32 4.22 -15.53
N SER A 562 21.02 5.19 -16.38
CA SER A 562 19.79 5.24 -17.16
C SER A 562 19.86 4.32 -18.38
N SER A 563 18.70 3.94 -18.96
CA SER A 563 18.67 3.20 -20.25
C SER A 563 19.27 4.00 -21.41
N ARG A 564 19.30 5.32 -21.33
CA ARG A 564 19.92 6.19 -22.32
C ARG A 564 21.46 6.22 -22.24
N GLY A 565 22.04 5.55 -21.25
CA GLY A 565 23.49 5.48 -21.02
C GLY A 565 24.04 6.55 -20.09
N ASP A 566 23.22 7.50 -19.61
CA ASP A 566 23.63 8.48 -18.61
C ASP A 566 23.96 7.78 -17.30
N THR A 567 25.00 8.24 -16.62
CA THR A 567 25.38 7.73 -15.30
C THR A 567 25.33 8.85 -14.27
N VAL A 568 24.61 8.63 -13.18
CA VAL A 568 24.58 9.50 -12.00
C VAL A 568 25.50 8.87 -10.97
N GLU A 569 26.69 9.42 -10.84
CA GLU A 569 27.68 8.95 -9.87
C GLU A 569 27.23 9.22 -8.45
N GLU A 570 27.56 8.31 -7.54
CA GLU A 570 27.22 8.42 -6.10
C GLU A 570 25.75 8.76 -5.79
N ALA A 571 24.83 8.41 -6.69
CA ALA A 571 23.39 8.66 -6.51
C ALA A 571 22.84 7.95 -5.26
N LEU A 572 23.37 6.78 -4.91
CA LEU A 572 22.90 5.96 -3.80
C LEU A 572 23.70 6.26 -2.51
N PRO A 573 23.02 6.25 -1.34
CA PRO A 573 23.66 6.50 -0.05
C PRO A 573 24.69 5.42 0.32
N GLY A 574 24.50 4.19 -0.17
CA GLY A 574 25.40 3.06 0.03
C GLY A 574 25.20 1.99 -1.03
N SER A 575 26.17 1.07 -1.18
CA SER A 575 26.01 -0.05 -2.07
C SER A 575 25.05 -1.10 -1.49
N ALA A 576 24.26 -1.74 -2.35
CA ALA A 576 23.28 -2.75 -1.93
C ALA A 576 23.96 -3.95 -1.25
N LEU A 577 25.14 -4.36 -1.70
CA LEU A 577 25.88 -5.49 -1.12
C LEU A 577 26.28 -5.21 0.33
N VAL A 578 26.66 -3.97 0.66
CA VAL A 578 26.96 -3.57 2.05
C VAL A 578 25.69 -3.65 2.90
N GLY A 579 24.55 -3.17 2.37
CA GLY A 579 23.25 -3.28 3.06
C GLY A 579 22.83 -4.72 3.33
N VAL A 580 22.96 -5.60 2.33
CA VAL A 580 22.65 -7.03 2.47
C VAL A 580 23.59 -7.71 3.47
N ARG A 581 24.87 -7.42 3.46
CA ARG A 581 25.83 -7.95 4.47
C ARG A 581 25.47 -7.50 5.88
N ALA A 582 25.16 -6.21 6.06
CA ALA A 582 24.71 -5.70 7.35
C ALA A 582 23.37 -6.33 7.80
N LYS A 583 22.44 -6.62 6.86
CA LYS A 583 21.24 -7.40 7.17
C LYS A 583 21.57 -8.81 7.63
N GLN A 584 22.48 -9.52 6.93
CA GLN A 584 22.92 -10.85 7.34
C GLN A 584 23.51 -10.86 8.78
N GLU A 585 24.22 -9.81 9.17
CA GLU A 585 24.77 -9.67 10.53
C GLU A 585 23.69 -9.49 11.59
N ARG A 586 22.59 -8.80 11.24
CA ARG A 586 21.44 -8.59 12.12
C ARG A 586 20.48 -9.77 12.22
N LEU A 587 20.58 -10.78 11.34
CA LEU A 587 19.76 -11.98 11.45
C LEU A 587 19.95 -12.65 12.81
N GLY A 588 18.85 -12.96 13.49
CA GLY A 588 18.84 -13.57 14.82
C GLY A 588 17.40 -13.87 15.26
N GLU A 589 17.25 -14.44 16.47
CA GLU A 589 15.91 -14.83 16.96
C GLU A 589 15.00 -13.63 17.24
N GLU A 590 15.54 -12.44 17.52
CA GLU A 590 14.76 -11.23 17.71
C GLU A 590 14.21 -10.72 16.37
N ASP A 591 15.07 -10.65 15.35
CA ASP A 591 14.61 -10.30 14.00
C ASP A 591 13.63 -11.34 13.45
N LEU A 592 13.89 -12.63 13.65
CA LEU A 592 12.96 -13.70 13.27
C LEU A 592 11.56 -13.48 13.88
N ARG A 593 11.48 -13.21 15.19
CA ARG A 593 10.21 -12.96 15.87
C ARG A 593 9.49 -11.73 15.31
N ARG A 594 10.23 -10.66 14.97
CA ARG A 594 9.67 -9.44 14.36
C ARG A 594 9.12 -9.72 12.96
N GLN A 595 9.88 -10.44 12.13
CA GLN A 595 9.43 -10.79 10.77
C GLN A 595 8.23 -11.75 10.79
N GLU A 596 8.20 -12.73 11.71
CA GLU A 596 7.03 -13.61 11.92
C GLU A 596 5.78 -12.84 12.37
N TRP A 597 5.96 -11.83 13.23
CA TRP A 597 4.86 -10.96 13.63
C TRP A 597 4.31 -10.17 12.41
N LEU A 598 5.20 -9.57 11.61
CA LEU A 598 4.80 -8.85 10.38
C LEU A 598 4.06 -9.76 9.41
N LEU A 599 4.52 -10.99 9.25
CA LEU A 599 3.88 -11.97 8.38
C LEU A 599 2.47 -12.31 8.88
N ARG A 600 2.30 -12.56 10.18
CA ARG A 600 0.98 -12.82 10.77
C ARG A 600 0.04 -11.63 10.64
N ALA A 601 0.54 -10.42 10.96
CA ALA A 601 -0.25 -9.20 10.88
C ALA A 601 -0.70 -8.89 9.44
N SER A 602 0.19 -9.10 8.48
CA SER A 602 -0.12 -8.91 7.06
C SER A 602 -1.17 -9.91 6.56
N LEU A 603 -1.07 -11.19 6.92
CA LEU A 603 -2.08 -12.22 6.56
C LEU A 603 -3.43 -11.95 7.24
N ALA A 604 -3.42 -11.52 8.49
CA ALA A 604 -4.63 -11.14 9.20
C ALA A 604 -5.36 -9.96 8.51
N GLY A 605 -4.61 -9.06 7.88
CA GLY A 605 -5.14 -7.96 7.08
C GLY A 605 -5.98 -8.39 5.86
N LEU A 606 -5.86 -9.64 5.40
CA LEU A 606 -6.71 -10.17 4.31
C LEU A 606 -8.16 -10.43 4.75
N ARG A 607 -8.41 -10.51 6.05
CA ARG A 607 -9.75 -10.77 6.57
C ARG A 607 -10.62 -9.53 6.48
N PRO A 608 -11.89 -9.67 6.01
CA PRO A 608 -12.82 -8.54 5.94
C PRO A 608 -13.08 -7.92 7.31
N ALA A 609 -13.16 -6.59 7.38
CA ALA A 609 -13.46 -5.88 8.63
C ALA A 609 -14.85 -6.23 9.21
N ALA A 610 -15.81 -6.63 8.37
CA ALA A 610 -17.14 -7.05 8.80
C ALA A 610 -17.11 -8.31 9.69
N GLU A 611 -16.18 -9.22 9.49
CA GLU A 611 -15.98 -10.40 10.35
C GLU A 611 -15.50 -10.01 11.75
N HIS A 612 -14.87 -8.86 11.87
CA HIS A 612 -14.37 -8.33 13.12
C HIS A 612 -15.49 -7.78 14.04
N ARG A 613 -16.52 -7.16 13.46
CA ARG A 613 -17.66 -6.57 14.20
C ARG A 613 -18.73 -7.58 14.59
N THR A 614 -18.80 -8.71 13.94
CA THR A 614 -19.72 -9.78 14.28
C THR A 614 -18.99 -10.75 15.21
N PRO A 615 -19.37 -10.86 16.50
CA PRO A 615 -18.90 -11.97 17.33
C PRO A 615 -19.37 -13.26 16.65
N GLY A 616 -18.51 -13.92 15.91
CA GLY A 616 -18.79 -15.27 15.45
C GLY A 616 -19.14 -16.13 16.66
N PRO A 617 -20.09 -17.06 16.58
CA PRO A 617 -20.32 -17.99 17.64
C PRO A 617 -18.98 -18.60 17.99
N ALA A 618 -18.58 -18.49 19.25
CA ALA A 618 -17.29 -18.93 19.74
C ALA A 618 -17.05 -20.37 19.26
N ALA A 619 -16.26 -20.52 18.21
CA ALA A 619 -15.87 -21.82 17.67
C ALA A 619 -14.82 -22.52 18.54
N ARG A 620 -14.92 -22.28 19.86
CA ARG A 620 -14.17 -23.06 20.86
C ARG A 620 -15.11 -23.48 21.98
N PRO A 621 -15.08 -24.76 22.37
CA PRO A 621 -15.86 -25.24 23.47
C PRO A 621 -15.56 -24.41 24.72
N PRO A 622 -16.57 -24.13 25.57
CA PRO A 622 -16.37 -23.47 26.83
C PRO A 622 -15.29 -24.25 27.60
N LEU A 623 -14.31 -23.54 28.16
CA LEU A 623 -13.28 -24.14 29.00
C LEU A 623 -13.97 -24.94 30.08
N PRO A 624 -13.62 -26.23 30.29
CA PRO A 624 -14.14 -26.99 31.40
C PRO A 624 -13.91 -26.21 32.70
N ALA A 625 -14.87 -26.16 33.56
CA ALA A 625 -14.73 -25.60 34.88
C ALA A 625 -13.69 -26.45 35.63
N GLY A 626 -12.43 -26.14 35.41
CA GLY A 626 -11.31 -26.83 36.04
C GLY A 626 -11.06 -26.28 37.40
N ASP A 627 -11.13 -27.14 38.37
CA ASP A 627 -10.80 -26.95 39.78
C ASP A 627 -9.37 -26.37 39.91
N GLY A 628 -9.27 -25.08 40.11
CA GLY A 628 -8.07 -24.37 40.44
C GLY A 628 -8.33 -23.47 41.62
N ALA A 629 -8.58 -24.07 42.77
CA ALA A 629 -8.64 -23.35 44.03
C ALA A 629 -7.28 -22.70 44.32
N GLY A 630 -7.29 -21.36 44.50
CA GLY A 630 -6.42 -20.77 45.50
C GLY A 630 -5.18 -20.01 45.02
N THR A 631 -5.17 -19.22 43.95
CA THR A 631 -4.25 -18.08 43.92
C THR A 631 -5.05 -16.80 43.93
N PRO A 632 -4.81 -15.84 44.85
CA PRO A 632 -5.53 -14.58 44.93
C PRO A 632 -5.46 -13.84 43.58
N ALA A 633 -6.56 -13.21 43.16
CA ALA A 633 -6.56 -12.37 41.95
C ALA A 633 -5.65 -11.13 42.12
N ALA A 634 -5.47 -10.70 43.36
CA ALA A 634 -4.58 -9.61 43.76
C ALA A 634 -3.12 -9.88 43.32
N GLY A 635 -2.52 -8.93 42.62
CA GLY A 635 -1.19 -9.01 42.04
C GLY A 635 -1.09 -9.76 40.69
N ARG A 636 -2.11 -10.56 40.33
CA ARG A 636 -2.12 -11.31 39.07
C ARG A 636 -2.37 -10.43 37.87
N ALA A 637 -3.31 -9.48 37.99
CA ALA A 637 -3.61 -8.52 36.94
C ALA A 637 -2.41 -7.61 36.67
N LEU A 638 -1.70 -7.18 37.73
CA LEU A 638 -0.47 -6.43 37.60
C LEU A 638 0.65 -7.20 36.86
N ALA A 639 0.84 -8.48 37.23
CA ALA A 639 1.82 -9.33 36.56
C ALA A 639 1.54 -9.51 35.06
N LEU A 640 0.26 -9.66 34.69
CA LEU A 640 -0.17 -9.74 33.28
C LEU A 640 -0.01 -8.40 32.56
N ALA A 641 -0.26 -7.27 33.22
CA ALA A 641 -0.02 -5.93 32.69
C ALA A 641 1.50 -5.72 32.43
N VAL A 642 2.36 -6.17 33.32
CA VAL A 642 3.84 -6.16 33.11
C VAL A 642 4.20 -7.00 31.89
N SER A 643 3.62 -8.18 31.73
CA SER A 643 3.85 -9.02 30.54
C SER A 643 3.42 -8.33 29.24
N ALA A 644 2.30 -7.62 29.23
CA ALA A 644 1.86 -6.81 28.08
C ALA A 644 2.85 -5.67 27.79
N GLY A 645 3.34 -4.97 28.82
CA GLY A 645 4.38 -3.97 28.69
C GLY A 645 5.69 -4.51 28.11
N ASP A 646 6.14 -5.68 28.57
CA ASP A 646 7.34 -6.34 28.05
C ASP A 646 7.18 -6.78 26.58
N GLN A 647 5.98 -7.23 26.18
CA GLN A 647 5.67 -7.52 24.78
C GLN A 647 5.72 -6.26 23.92
N LEU A 648 5.22 -5.12 24.40
CA LEU A 648 5.31 -3.83 23.70
C LEU A 648 6.77 -3.41 23.54
N LEU A 649 7.61 -3.53 24.58
CA LEU A 649 9.03 -3.24 24.46
C LEU A 649 9.72 -4.14 23.43
N GLY A 650 9.31 -5.42 23.35
CA GLY A 650 9.82 -6.36 22.34
C GLY A 650 9.39 -6.06 20.89
N LEU A 651 8.29 -5.35 20.68
CA LEU A 651 7.82 -4.92 19.36
C LEU A 651 8.38 -3.55 18.95
N ALA A 652 8.94 -2.77 19.89
CA ALA A 652 9.39 -1.42 19.65
C ALA A 652 10.54 -1.34 18.63
N CYS A 653 10.49 -0.30 17.81
CA CYS A 653 11.60 0.15 16.97
C CYS A 653 12.25 1.37 17.61
N ALA A 654 13.57 1.35 17.76
CA ALA A 654 14.33 2.42 18.38
C ALA A 654 15.27 3.08 17.34
N GLY A 655 15.42 4.41 17.43
CA GLY A 655 16.36 5.18 16.60
C GLY A 655 16.43 6.63 17.08
N ASP A 656 17.63 7.21 17.14
CA ASP A 656 17.89 8.62 17.50
C ASP A 656 17.20 9.12 18.78
N GLY A 657 17.13 8.24 19.79
CA GLY A 657 16.47 8.53 21.06
C GLY A 657 14.94 8.58 20.99
N ARG A 658 14.35 8.05 19.92
CA ARG A 658 12.91 7.89 19.72
C ARG A 658 12.52 6.42 19.70
N LEU A 659 11.33 6.12 20.22
CA LEU A 659 10.66 4.83 20.08
C LEU A 659 9.36 5.00 19.28
N ASN A 660 9.06 4.04 18.42
CA ASN A 660 7.74 3.84 17.83
C ASN A 660 7.53 2.36 17.48
N TRP A 661 6.32 2.00 17.13
CA TRP A 661 5.91 0.62 16.91
C TRP A 661 5.30 0.42 15.52
N PRO A 662 5.53 -0.71 14.85
CA PRO A 662 4.64 -1.19 13.83
C PRO A 662 3.35 -1.68 14.48
N GLY A 663 2.21 -1.39 13.87
CA GLY A 663 0.90 -1.82 14.33
C GLY A 663 0.02 -2.30 13.19
N LEU A 664 -0.98 -3.12 13.50
CA LEU A 664 -2.05 -3.49 12.59
C LEU A 664 -3.23 -2.54 12.87
N HIS A 665 -3.56 -1.71 11.91
CA HIS A 665 -4.55 -0.64 12.04
C HIS A 665 -5.70 -0.83 11.07
N LEU A 666 -6.91 -0.49 11.49
CA LEU A 666 -8.09 -0.49 10.65
C LEU A 666 -8.25 0.89 10.00
N LEU A 667 -8.18 0.93 8.66
CA LEU A 667 -8.42 2.13 7.85
C LEU A 667 -9.83 2.10 7.27
N ASP A 668 -10.51 3.26 7.28
CA ASP A 668 -11.84 3.46 6.71
C ASP A 668 -12.88 2.42 7.16
N ASP A 669 -12.73 1.89 8.36
CA ASP A 669 -13.55 0.81 8.92
C ASP A 669 -13.65 -0.46 8.02
N ARG A 670 -12.71 -0.64 7.08
CA ARG A 670 -12.77 -1.71 6.06
C ARG A 670 -11.48 -2.49 5.85
N HIS A 671 -10.32 -1.82 5.96
CA HIS A 671 -9.06 -2.41 5.58
C HIS A 671 -8.05 -2.42 6.73
N TRP A 672 -7.54 -3.59 7.06
CA TRP A 672 -6.46 -3.73 8.03
C TRP A 672 -5.10 -3.55 7.35
N LEU A 673 -4.26 -2.70 7.93
CA LEU A 673 -2.94 -2.39 7.39
C LEU A 673 -1.87 -2.43 8.46
N VAL A 674 -0.69 -2.93 8.08
CA VAL A 674 0.52 -2.84 8.91
C VAL A 674 1.25 -1.55 8.55
N HIS A 675 1.33 -0.63 9.49
CA HIS A 675 2.13 0.59 9.35
C HIS A 675 2.70 1.08 10.70
N ALA A 676 3.57 2.08 10.69
CA ALA A 676 4.06 2.73 11.89
C ALA A 676 2.92 3.44 12.63
N GLN A 677 2.89 3.37 13.97
CA GLN A 677 1.88 4.09 14.73
C GLN A 677 1.96 5.59 14.48
N GLY A 678 0.79 6.20 14.20
CA GLY A 678 0.61 7.64 14.19
C GLY A 678 0.55 8.22 15.61
N ALA A 679 0.20 9.51 15.70
CA ALA A 679 0.17 10.21 16.99
C ALA A 679 -1.11 9.99 17.81
N SER A 680 -2.18 9.42 17.24
CA SER A 680 -3.50 9.31 17.87
C SER A 680 -3.46 8.64 19.25
N LEU A 681 -4.47 8.91 20.07
CA LEU A 681 -4.63 8.24 21.36
C LEU A 681 -5.14 6.80 21.18
N GLY A 682 -6.07 6.57 20.25
CA GLY A 682 -6.72 5.28 20.06
C GLY A 682 -5.78 4.18 19.60
N ASP A 683 -5.11 4.41 18.48
CA ASP A 683 -4.27 3.40 17.80
C ASP A 683 -2.82 3.83 17.65
N GLY A 684 -2.47 5.04 18.12
CA GLY A 684 -1.16 5.64 17.97
C GLY A 684 -0.24 5.45 19.17
N TYR A 685 0.99 5.98 18.99
CA TYR A 685 2.02 5.91 20.02
C TYR A 685 1.64 6.67 21.31
N SER A 686 0.73 7.66 21.25
CA SER A 686 0.29 8.41 22.45
C SER A 686 -0.43 7.50 23.44
N GLY A 687 -1.33 6.62 22.97
CA GLY A 687 -2.02 5.65 23.82
C GLY A 687 -1.09 4.56 24.35
N THR A 688 -0.18 4.11 23.51
CA THR A 688 0.84 3.12 23.91
C THR A 688 1.75 3.68 25.02
N ALA A 689 2.21 4.94 24.87
CA ALA A 689 3.02 5.62 25.87
C ALA A 689 2.26 5.88 27.16
N LEU A 690 0.95 6.21 27.09
CA LEU A 690 0.12 6.40 28.27
C LEU A 690 0.07 5.14 29.15
N PHE A 691 -0.15 3.98 28.55
CA PHE A 691 -0.11 2.71 29.29
C PHE A 691 1.28 2.46 29.89
N LEU A 692 2.35 2.61 29.12
CA LEU A 692 3.72 2.38 29.61
C LEU A 692 4.08 3.32 30.77
N ALA A 693 3.70 4.58 30.70
CA ALA A 693 3.92 5.55 31.78
C ALA A 693 3.15 5.18 33.05
N GLU A 694 1.88 4.82 32.95
CA GLU A 694 1.07 4.34 34.07
C GLU A 694 1.62 3.03 34.67
N LEU A 695 2.10 2.12 33.81
CA LEU A 695 2.75 0.88 34.27
C LEU A 695 4.07 1.17 34.99
N GLY A 696 4.88 2.10 34.47
CA GLY A 696 6.11 2.56 35.11
C GLY A 696 5.85 3.14 36.49
N ARG A 697 4.87 4.02 36.61
CA ARG A 697 4.41 4.61 37.89
C ARG A 697 3.91 3.55 38.85
N ALA A 698 3.07 2.63 38.39
CA ALA A 698 2.46 1.60 39.23
C ALA A 698 3.44 0.55 39.77
N THR A 699 4.51 0.27 39.01
CA THR A 699 5.49 -0.77 39.34
C THR A 699 6.85 -0.25 39.80
N GLY A 700 7.13 1.07 39.70
CA GLY A 700 8.43 1.66 39.93
C GLY A 700 9.53 1.23 38.93
N ARG A 701 9.15 0.58 37.82
CA ARG A 701 10.11 0.07 36.82
C ARG A 701 10.41 1.13 35.77
N GLY A 702 11.55 1.85 35.92
CA GLY A 702 11.96 2.97 35.06
C GLY A 702 11.93 2.68 33.55
N ARG A 703 12.24 1.43 33.13
CA ARG A 703 12.23 1.05 31.70
C ARG A 703 10.93 1.36 30.97
N PHE A 704 9.78 1.29 31.64
CA PHE A 704 8.49 1.60 31.03
C PHE A 704 8.27 3.10 30.89
N SER A 705 8.62 3.88 31.92
CA SER A 705 8.55 5.35 31.87
C SER A 705 9.55 5.92 30.86
N GLU A 706 10.74 5.37 30.76
CA GLU A 706 11.74 5.75 29.76
C GLU A 706 11.26 5.48 28.34
N ALA A 707 10.66 4.30 28.09
CA ALA A 707 10.08 3.98 26.79
C ALA A 707 8.92 4.92 26.43
N ALA A 708 8.05 5.22 27.39
CA ALA A 708 6.99 6.19 27.20
C ALA A 708 7.53 7.58 26.84
N ALA A 709 8.56 8.05 27.56
CA ALA A 709 9.19 9.34 27.30
C ALA A 709 9.83 9.40 25.90
N GLN A 710 10.58 8.36 25.49
CA GLN A 710 11.17 8.27 24.15
C GLN A 710 10.11 8.27 23.04
N ALA A 711 8.92 7.76 23.31
CA ALA A 711 7.84 7.73 22.32
C ALA A 711 7.14 9.08 22.12
N VAL A 712 7.06 9.94 23.15
CA VAL A 712 6.16 11.12 23.09
C VAL A 712 6.83 12.48 23.32
N VAL A 713 7.89 12.56 24.13
CA VAL A 713 8.41 13.87 24.60
C VAL A 713 8.85 14.79 23.45
N ARG A 714 9.41 14.22 22.38
CA ARG A 714 9.78 15.00 21.18
C ARG A 714 8.68 15.03 20.11
N PRO A 715 8.08 13.89 19.67
CA PRO A 715 7.18 13.91 18.53
C PRO A 715 5.82 14.53 18.84
N LEU A 716 5.25 14.35 20.04
CA LEU A 716 3.92 14.87 20.35
C LEU A 716 3.87 16.40 20.40
N PRO A 717 4.80 17.12 21.10
CA PRO A 717 4.85 18.58 21.03
C PRO A 717 5.06 19.13 19.63
N ARG A 718 5.91 18.48 18.83
CA ARG A 718 6.13 18.87 17.43
C ARG A 718 4.85 18.77 16.62
N THR A 719 4.09 17.68 16.76
CA THR A 719 2.82 17.48 16.07
C THR A 719 1.80 18.54 16.49
N LEU A 720 1.67 18.84 17.78
CA LEU A 720 0.75 19.85 18.28
C LEU A 720 1.10 21.26 17.77
N ARG A 721 2.38 21.65 17.77
CA ARG A 721 2.83 22.93 17.19
C ARG A 721 2.56 23.01 15.68
N LEU A 722 2.79 21.91 14.94
CA LEU A 722 2.46 21.85 13.51
C LEU A 722 0.97 22.10 13.27
N LEU A 723 0.10 21.43 14.03
CA LEU A 723 -1.35 21.59 13.93
C LEU A 723 -1.83 22.97 14.37
N ALA A 724 -1.16 23.60 15.35
CA ALA A 724 -1.43 24.98 15.75
C ALA A 724 -1.04 26.00 14.67
N ALA A 725 0.07 25.75 13.96
CA ALA A 725 0.56 26.60 12.88
C ALA A 725 -0.21 26.42 11.56
N HIS A 726 -0.90 25.28 11.37
CA HIS A 726 -1.62 24.90 10.15
C HIS A 726 -3.08 24.55 10.46
N PRO A 727 -3.97 25.55 10.61
CA PRO A 727 -5.38 25.34 10.95
C PRO A 727 -6.13 24.40 10.00
N GLU A 728 -5.78 24.42 8.71
CA GLU A 728 -6.35 23.54 7.68
C GLU A 728 -6.04 22.05 7.93
N LEU A 729 -4.85 21.73 8.44
CA LEU A 729 -4.48 20.38 8.83
C LEU A 729 -5.22 19.97 10.11
N ALA A 730 -5.29 20.84 11.10
CA ALA A 730 -6.04 20.59 12.32
C ALA A 730 -7.53 20.32 12.04
N ALA A 731 -8.16 21.10 11.15
CA ALA A 731 -9.54 20.93 10.74
C ALA A 731 -9.78 19.58 10.03
N ARG A 732 -8.82 19.11 9.23
CA ARG A 732 -8.90 17.78 8.58
C ARG A 732 -8.79 16.63 9.58
N VAL A 733 -7.99 16.79 10.64
CA VAL A 733 -7.83 15.79 11.70
C VAL A 733 -9.08 15.74 12.60
N GLY A 734 -9.73 16.88 12.84
CA GLY A 734 -10.92 17.01 13.69
C GLY A 734 -10.62 17.00 15.21
N PRO A 735 -11.62 17.35 16.05
CA PRO A 735 -11.44 17.54 17.49
C PRO A 735 -11.54 16.26 18.33
N GLY A 736 -11.75 15.10 17.73
CA GLY A 736 -12.08 13.84 18.42
C GLY A 736 -11.13 13.44 19.55
N GLY A 737 -11.67 12.73 20.53
CA GLY A 737 -10.93 12.35 21.73
C GLY A 737 -9.99 11.15 21.57
N PHE A 738 -10.17 10.33 20.53
CA PHE A 738 -9.32 9.15 20.30
C PHE A 738 -8.55 9.23 19.00
N HIS A 739 -9.15 9.68 17.90
CA HIS A 739 -8.50 9.76 16.59
C HIS A 739 -8.15 11.19 16.19
N GLY A 740 -8.76 12.20 16.85
CA GLY A 740 -8.58 13.62 16.59
C GLY A 740 -7.53 14.32 17.45
N VAL A 741 -7.46 15.63 17.26
CA VAL A 741 -6.58 16.54 18.02
C VAL A 741 -6.85 16.47 19.54
N GLY A 742 -8.13 16.26 19.94
CA GLY A 742 -8.49 16.09 21.35
C GLY A 742 -7.72 14.96 22.04
N GLY A 743 -7.53 13.84 21.35
CA GLY A 743 -6.74 12.72 21.87
C GLY A 743 -5.27 13.07 22.10
N LEU A 744 -4.68 13.90 21.23
CA LEU A 744 -3.31 14.41 21.39
C LEU A 744 -3.19 15.36 22.57
N VAL A 745 -4.18 16.23 22.72
CA VAL A 745 -4.29 17.16 23.87
C VAL A 745 -4.41 16.37 25.17
N TYR A 746 -5.28 15.35 25.21
CA TYR A 746 -5.42 14.47 26.37
C TYR A 746 -4.11 13.76 26.71
N ALA A 747 -3.41 13.21 25.71
CA ALA A 747 -2.13 12.57 25.90
C ALA A 747 -1.09 13.50 26.49
N ALA A 748 -0.95 14.73 25.96
CA ALA A 748 -0.02 15.73 26.48
C ALA A 748 -0.37 16.13 27.92
N ALA A 749 -1.67 16.38 28.21
CA ALA A 749 -2.18 16.74 29.52
C ALA A 749 -1.96 15.65 30.59
N ARG A 750 -2.04 14.35 30.18
CA ARG A 750 -1.83 13.23 31.10
C ARG A 750 -0.37 12.85 31.25
N LEU A 751 0.38 12.81 30.17
CA LEU A 751 1.78 12.38 30.16
C LEU A 751 2.73 13.45 30.70
N GLY A 752 2.41 14.74 30.54
CA GLY A 752 3.24 15.84 31.08
C GLY A 752 3.53 15.69 32.56
N PRO A 753 2.52 15.66 33.43
CA PRO A 753 2.72 15.43 34.88
C PRO A 753 3.24 14.02 35.21
N LEU A 754 2.81 13.01 34.46
CA LEU A 754 3.14 11.61 34.74
C LEU A 754 4.62 11.28 34.47
N LEU A 755 5.21 11.94 33.49
CA LEU A 755 6.62 11.80 33.10
C LEU A 755 7.51 12.95 33.61
N ASP A 756 6.93 13.90 34.35
CA ASP A 756 7.61 15.15 34.76
C ASP A 756 8.28 15.86 33.57
N SER A 757 7.56 15.92 32.44
CA SER A 757 8.10 16.48 31.20
C SER A 757 7.66 17.91 30.97
N ARG A 758 8.64 18.82 31.05
CA ARG A 758 8.46 20.23 30.79
C ARG A 758 7.99 20.50 29.35
N GLU A 759 8.53 19.77 28.37
CA GLU A 759 8.20 19.92 26.94
C GLU A 759 6.73 19.62 26.65
N LEU A 760 6.15 18.60 27.31
CA LEU A 760 4.74 18.24 27.20
C LEU A 760 3.82 19.24 27.89
N LEU A 761 4.28 19.90 28.94
CA LEU A 761 3.52 20.94 29.64
C LEU A 761 3.58 22.29 28.90
N GLU A 762 4.75 22.67 28.39
CA GLU A 762 4.94 23.94 27.66
C GLU A 762 4.15 23.97 26.32
N VAL A 763 3.80 22.84 25.71
CA VAL A 763 3.03 22.81 24.46
C VAL A 763 1.52 22.95 24.65
N LEU A 764 1.00 22.98 25.89
CA LEU A 764 -0.44 23.03 26.15
C LEU A 764 -1.15 24.26 25.54
N PRO A 765 -0.56 25.45 25.49
CA PRO A 765 -1.16 26.61 24.79
C PRO A 765 -1.31 26.37 23.28
N ASP A 766 -0.31 25.74 22.64
CA ASP A 766 -0.39 25.34 21.23
C ASP A 766 -1.47 24.27 21.03
N ALA A 767 -1.60 23.34 21.99
CA ALA A 767 -2.65 22.31 21.99
C ALA A 767 -4.07 22.91 22.04
N VAL A 768 -4.28 23.98 22.84
CA VAL A 768 -5.55 24.75 22.85
C VAL A 768 -5.80 25.36 21.47
N THR A 769 -4.78 25.98 20.87
CA THR A 769 -4.88 26.60 19.53
C THR A 769 -5.24 25.54 18.47
N ALA A 770 -4.55 24.42 18.45
CA ALA A 770 -4.79 23.32 17.53
C ALA A 770 -6.21 22.73 17.67
N LEU A 771 -6.68 22.51 18.92
CA LEU A 771 -8.01 21.99 19.19
C LEU A 771 -9.10 23.01 18.81
N THR A 772 -8.85 24.30 18.98
CA THR A 772 -9.75 25.38 18.54
C THR A 772 -9.91 25.32 17.02
N ALA A 773 -8.81 25.23 16.27
CA ALA A 773 -8.82 25.13 14.82
C ALA A 773 -9.52 23.85 14.35
N ALA A 774 -9.22 22.70 14.97
CA ALA A 774 -9.85 21.42 14.66
C ALA A 774 -11.35 21.43 14.87
N SER A 775 -11.82 22.22 15.83
CA SER A 775 -13.26 22.31 16.15
C SER A 775 -14.02 23.26 15.23
N ALA A 776 -13.36 24.17 14.51
CA ALA A 776 -13.99 25.33 13.89
C ALA A 776 -15.10 25.00 12.88
N ALA A 777 -14.95 23.96 12.06
CA ALA A 777 -15.91 23.53 11.04
C ALA A 777 -16.53 22.14 11.31
N GLU A 778 -16.22 21.50 12.42
CA GLU A 778 -16.64 20.11 12.70
C GLU A 778 -18.15 20.04 13.02
N GLU A 779 -18.86 19.13 12.39
CA GLU A 779 -20.31 18.90 12.62
C GLU A 779 -20.62 17.58 13.32
N ARG A 780 -19.67 16.64 13.36
CA ARG A 780 -19.86 15.35 14.05
C ARG A 780 -19.91 15.54 15.54
N ALA A 781 -20.89 14.87 16.17
CA ALA A 781 -21.13 14.99 17.60
C ALA A 781 -20.52 13.87 18.44
N ASP A 782 -19.86 12.88 17.83
CA ASP A 782 -19.32 11.70 18.49
C ASP A 782 -18.05 11.96 19.31
N VAL A 783 -17.60 10.95 20.06
CA VAL A 783 -16.39 11.02 20.89
C VAL A 783 -15.13 10.66 20.08
N ALA A 784 -15.26 9.74 19.11
CA ALA A 784 -14.10 9.26 18.36
C ALA A 784 -13.39 10.37 17.61
N ASP A 785 -14.15 11.06 16.75
CA ASP A 785 -13.66 12.01 15.76
C ASP A 785 -14.27 13.42 15.93
N GLY A 786 -15.36 13.55 16.69
CA GLY A 786 -16.22 14.74 16.76
C GLY A 786 -16.10 15.60 18.02
N LEU A 787 -17.04 16.54 18.15
CA LEU A 787 -17.06 17.59 19.17
C LEU A 787 -17.12 17.04 20.61
N ALA A 788 -17.84 15.91 20.86
CA ALA A 788 -17.94 15.34 22.20
C ALA A 788 -16.59 14.86 22.72
N GLY A 789 -15.73 14.32 21.83
CA GLY A 789 -14.36 13.98 22.18
C GLY A 789 -13.53 15.19 22.59
N GLY A 790 -13.59 16.28 21.81
CA GLY A 790 -12.94 17.54 22.13
C GLY A 790 -13.42 18.14 23.46
N LEU A 791 -14.71 17.97 23.80
CA LEU A 791 -15.27 18.47 25.06
C LEU A 791 -14.86 17.61 26.27
N LEU A 792 -14.83 16.29 26.13
CA LEU A 792 -14.44 15.38 27.22
C LEU A 792 -12.99 15.56 27.67
N VAL A 793 -12.07 15.94 26.79
CA VAL A 793 -10.65 16.13 27.13
C VAL A 793 -10.38 17.42 27.90
N MET A 794 -11.34 18.35 27.96
CA MET A 794 -11.15 19.68 28.59
C MET A 794 -10.85 19.58 30.09
N ASP A 795 -11.42 18.62 30.82
CA ASP A 795 -11.14 18.44 32.25
C ASP A 795 -9.67 18.06 32.49
N ALA A 796 -9.11 17.17 31.66
CA ALA A 796 -7.70 16.81 31.74
C ALA A 796 -6.79 17.99 31.35
N LEU A 797 -7.18 18.76 30.33
CA LEU A 797 -6.45 19.92 29.88
C LEU A 797 -6.42 21.01 30.98
N HIS A 798 -7.56 21.32 31.59
CA HIS A 798 -7.64 22.31 32.70
C HIS A 798 -6.78 21.88 33.88
N ALA A 799 -6.81 20.61 34.28
CA ALA A 799 -5.97 20.08 35.35
C ALA A 799 -4.47 20.19 35.04
N ALA A 800 -4.08 19.94 33.79
CA ALA A 800 -2.69 20.04 33.36
C ALA A 800 -2.18 21.49 33.27
N LEU A 801 -3.03 22.40 32.76
CA LEU A 801 -2.73 23.85 32.75
C LEU A 801 -2.54 24.38 34.17
N GLU A 802 -3.39 23.97 35.12
CA GLU A 802 -3.28 24.32 36.53
C GLU A 802 -1.97 23.77 37.16
N HIS A 803 -1.67 22.49 36.86
CA HIS A 803 -0.45 21.84 37.33
C HIS A 803 0.81 22.58 36.81
N ALA A 804 0.79 23.04 35.55
CA ALA A 804 1.89 23.78 34.91
C ALA A 804 1.93 25.27 35.28
N GLY A 805 0.94 25.78 36.00
CA GLY A 805 0.83 27.24 36.34
C GLY A 805 0.53 28.09 35.08
N LEU A 806 -0.10 27.56 34.06
CA LEU A 806 -0.44 28.21 32.80
C LEU A 806 -1.84 28.84 32.84
N GLU A 807 -2.05 29.87 32.01
CA GLU A 807 -3.35 30.56 31.91
C GLU A 807 -4.41 29.66 31.27
N ARG A 808 -5.65 29.69 31.85
CA ARG A 808 -6.78 28.84 31.42
C ARG A 808 -7.83 29.58 30.60
N GLY A 809 -7.68 30.89 30.38
CA GLY A 809 -8.71 31.71 29.73
C GLY A 809 -9.08 31.21 28.33
N ALA A 810 -8.11 30.89 27.48
CA ALA A 810 -8.34 30.35 26.14
C ALA A 810 -9.01 28.98 26.18
N ALA A 811 -8.59 28.10 27.08
CA ALA A 811 -9.19 26.75 27.24
C ALA A 811 -10.64 26.86 27.71
N THR A 812 -10.96 27.78 28.65
CA THR A 812 -12.33 28.01 29.11
C THR A 812 -13.23 28.58 28.00
N ALA A 813 -12.70 29.45 27.15
CA ALA A 813 -13.42 29.96 25.97
C ALA A 813 -13.73 28.83 24.96
N LEU A 814 -12.74 27.96 24.69
CA LEU A 814 -12.88 26.81 23.83
C LEU A 814 -13.94 25.81 24.38
N GLU A 815 -13.90 25.52 25.67
CA GLU A 815 -14.87 24.63 26.32
C GLU A 815 -16.30 25.14 26.15
N ARG A 816 -16.55 26.43 26.33
CA ARG A 816 -17.87 27.04 26.09
C ARG A 816 -18.28 26.89 24.62
N ALA A 817 -17.37 27.18 23.69
CA ALA A 817 -17.66 27.07 22.26
C ALA A 817 -17.99 25.62 21.87
N LEU A 818 -17.26 24.63 22.38
CA LEU A 818 -17.53 23.20 22.16
C LEU A 818 -18.89 22.79 22.74
N THR A 819 -19.21 23.24 23.96
CA THR A 819 -20.50 22.96 24.61
C THR A 819 -21.65 23.53 23.81
N ASP A 820 -21.55 24.80 23.40
CA ASP A 820 -22.57 25.47 22.59
C ASP A 820 -22.78 24.83 21.23
N ARG A 821 -21.72 24.38 20.60
CA ARG A 821 -21.78 23.70 19.30
C ARG A 821 -22.34 22.29 19.42
N LEU A 822 -21.88 21.52 20.40
CA LEU A 822 -22.34 20.15 20.62
C LEU A 822 -23.83 20.13 20.99
N THR A 823 -24.32 21.13 21.74
CA THR A 823 -25.75 21.27 22.05
C THR A 823 -26.61 21.51 20.79
N ARG A 824 -26.04 22.13 19.76
CA ARG A 824 -26.73 22.42 18.49
C ARG A 824 -26.55 21.32 17.43
N ALA A 825 -25.54 20.46 17.60
CA ALA A 825 -25.23 19.40 16.63
C ALA A 825 -26.32 18.31 16.64
N ALA A 826 -26.49 17.66 15.50
CA ALA A 826 -27.36 16.48 15.42
C ALA A 826 -26.77 15.32 16.23
N PRO A 827 -27.55 14.71 17.15
CA PRO A 827 -27.04 13.60 17.94
C PRO A 827 -26.78 12.37 17.05
N PRO A 828 -25.75 11.56 17.38
CA PRO A 828 -25.51 10.30 16.70
C PRO A 828 -26.72 9.37 16.77
N ARG A 829 -26.88 8.52 15.76
CA ARG A 829 -28.00 7.56 15.70
C ARG A 829 -27.76 6.32 16.57
N GLU A 830 -26.52 5.91 16.73
CA GLU A 830 -26.15 4.70 17.48
C GLU A 830 -26.16 4.94 18.99
N PRO A 831 -26.41 3.89 19.80
CA PRO A 831 -26.52 4.04 21.25
C PRO A 831 -25.19 4.13 21.99
N GLY A 832 -24.09 3.51 21.48
CA GLY A 832 -22.82 3.32 22.17
C GLY A 832 -22.09 4.59 22.60
N PHE A 833 -20.88 4.42 23.20
CA PHE A 833 -20.10 5.54 23.73
C PHE A 833 -19.22 6.21 22.66
N LEU A 834 -18.46 5.42 21.90
CA LEU A 834 -17.41 5.98 21.05
C LEU A 834 -17.97 6.82 19.89
N ARG A 835 -18.95 6.30 19.17
CA ARG A 835 -19.60 6.96 18.03
C ARG A 835 -21.10 7.18 18.24
N GLY A 836 -21.59 7.01 19.46
CA GLY A 836 -23.00 6.99 19.78
C GLY A 836 -23.47 8.07 20.75
N ARG A 837 -24.80 8.04 21.02
CA ARG A 837 -25.49 9.00 21.88
C ARG A 837 -25.00 8.99 23.33
N ALA A 838 -24.56 7.84 23.83
CA ALA A 838 -24.11 7.72 25.22
C ALA A 838 -22.86 8.59 25.47
N GLY A 839 -21.90 8.61 24.57
CA GLY A 839 -20.72 9.46 24.68
C GLY A 839 -21.04 10.95 24.58
N THR A 840 -21.93 11.34 23.67
CA THR A 840 -22.41 12.73 23.54
C THR A 840 -23.12 13.19 24.82
N ALA A 841 -23.98 12.34 25.38
CA ALA A 841 -24.67 12.62 26.64
C ALA A 841 -23.69 12.75 27.84
N ALA A 842 -22.67 11.89 27.90
CA ALA A 842 -21.63 11.97 28.93
C ALA A 842 -20.83 13.27 28.84
N ALA A 843 -20.50 13.76 27.63
CA ALA A 843 -19.79 15.02 27.43
C ALA A 843 -20.60 16.23 27.89
N LEU A 844 -21.91 16.27 27.64
CA LEU A 844 -22.82 17.37 28.08
C LEU A 844 -23.19 17.25 29.56
N GLY A 845 -23.41 16.04 30.07
CA GLY A 845 -23.84 15.81 31.46
C GLY A 845 -22.83 16.32 32.47
N GLY A 846 -21.53 16.22 32.21
CA GLY A 846 -20.47 16.79 33.04
C GLY A 846 -20.49 18.32 33.18
N ARG A 847 -21.24 19.06 32.33
CA ARG A 847 -21.32 20.52 32.27
C ARG A 847 -22.68 21.04 32.77
N GLY A 848 -23.51 20.21 33.36
CA GLY A 848 -24.84 20.58 33.87
C GLY A 848 -25.86 20.93 32.75
N VAL A 849 -25.56 20.62 31.51
CA VAL A 849 -26.45 20.82 30.37
C VAL A 849 -27.27 19.53 30.18
N SER A 850 -28.59 19.61 30.37
CA SER A 850 -29.47 18.47 30.06
C SER A 850 -29.47 18.23 28.55
N ALA A 851 -29.30 16.98 28.14
CA ALA A 851 -29.44 16.55 26.73
C ALA A 851 -30.85 16.86 26.13
N ALA A 852 -31.82 17.21 26.95
CA ALA A 852 -33.16 17.68 26.56
C ALA A 852 -33.21 19.08 25.94
N GLY A 853 -32.08 19.85 25.96
CA GLY A 853 -31.99 21.19 25.37
C GLY A 853 -31.79 21.23 23.86
N ALA A 854 -31.45 20.11 23.22
CA ALA A 854 -31.38 19.99 21.78
C ALA A 854 -32.79 20.03 21.18
N ARG A 855 -33.12 21.11 20.45
CA ARG A 855 -34.40 21.32 19.80
C ARG A 855 -34.74 20.28 18.74
N ALA A 856 -35.08 19.06 19.14
CA ALA A 856 -36.10 18.28 18.44
C ALA A 856 -37.47 18.70 19.01
N LYS A 857 -38.44 19.08 18.17
CA LYS A 857 -39.80 19.28 18.61
C LYS A 857 -40.20 18.11 19.51
N PRO A 858 -40.75 18.37 20.74
CA PRO A 858 -41.12 17.26 21.61
C PRO A 858 -42.26 16.48 20.94
N ARG A 859 -41.97 15.33 20.39
CA ARG A 859 -42.92 14.23 20.47
C ARG A 859 -43.01 13.90 21.97
N SER A 860 -44.18 13.93 22.53
CA SER A 860 -44.43 13.71 23.92
C SER A 860 -43.64 12.52 24.47
N VAL A 861 -42.86 12.74 25.53
CA VAL A 861 -42.04 11.71 26.22
C VAL A 861 -42.93 10.57 26.77
N ALA A 862 -44.25 10.63 26.64
CA ALA A 862 -45.18 9.62 27.06
C ALA A 862 -45.37 8.44 26.07
N ASP A 863 -44.93 8.56 24.82
CA ASP A 863 -45.15 7.55 23.77
C ASP A 863 -43.90 6.77 23.33
N ALA A 864 -42.69 7.07 23.86
CA ALA A 864 -41.50 6.26 23.64
C ALA A 864 -41.39 5.27 24.81
N GLY A 865 -41.79 4.05 24.59
CA GLY A 865 -41.48 2.93 25.50
C GLY A 865 -39.95 2.89 25.75
N PRO A 866 -39.46 2.21 26.79
CA PRO A 866 -38.01 2.15 27.08
C PRO A 866 -37.29 1.67 25.84
N GLU A 867 -36.36 2.50 25.34
CA GLU A 867 -35.52 2.12 24.19
C GLU A 867 -34.87 0.77 24.49
N PRO A 868 -34.91 -0.19 23.57
CA PRO A 868 -34.25 -1.47 23.76
C PRO A 868 -32.75 -1.25 24.01
N LEU A 869 -32.23 -1.89 25.06
CA LEU A 869 -30.81 -1.84 25.37
C LEU A 869 -30.01 -2.46 24.21
N PRO A 870 -28.80 -1.95 23.92
CA PRO A 870 -27.92 -2.54 22.87
C PRO A 870 -27.68 -4.03 23.13
N SER A 871 -27.77 -4.85 22.12
CA SER A 871 -27.42 -6.28 22.21
C SER A 871 -25.89 -6.52 22.26
N ASP A 872 -25.09 -5.58 21.72
CA ASP A 872 -23.63 -5.61 21.83
C ASP A 872 -23.21 -5.30 23.27
N PRO A 873 -22.35 -6.12 23.90
CA PRO A 873 -21.87 -5.88 25.25
C PRO A 873 -20.75 -4.83 25.35
N GLY A 874 -20.07 -4.49 24.22
CA GLY A 874 -18.86 -3.67 24.16
C GLY A 874 -19.05 -2.22 24.62
N TRP A 875 -17.92 -1.54 24.78
CA TRP A 875 -17.92 -0.12 25.12
C TRP A 875 -18.24 0.79 23.92
N CYS A 876 -17.64 0.54 22.77
CA CYS A 876 -17.72 1.45 21.62
C CYS A 876 -19.14 1.62 21.08
N ALA A 877 -19.89 0.55 20.89
CA ALA A 877 -21.24 0.54 20.31
C ALA A 877 -22.32 -0.02 21.24
N GLY A 878 -21.93 -0.59 22.39
CA GLY A 878 -22.78 -1.47 23.17
C GLY A 878 -23.17 -1.00 24.57
N LEU A 879 -23.60 -2.00 25.37
CA LEU A 879 -24.20 -1.80 26.68
C LEU A 879 -23.21 -1.24 27.71
N ALA A 880 -21.93 -1.66 27.67
CA ALA A 880 -20.92 -1.14 28.58
C ALA A 880 -20.73 0.38 28.43
N GLY A 881 -20.74 0.87 27.19
CA GLY A 881 -20.66 2.30 26.91
C GLY A 881 -21.86 3.08 27.43
N THR A 882 -23.08 2.55 27.27
CA THR A 882 -24.30 3.17 27.82
C THR A 882 -24.30 3.17 29.34
N ALA A 883 -23.80 2.10 29.97
CA ALA A 883 -23.67 1.98 31.42
C ALA A 883 -22.67 3.01 32.00
N LEU A 884 -21.56 3.25 31.32
CA LEU A 884 -20.56 4.27 31.68
C LEU A 884 -21.13 5.71 31.58
N ALA A 885 -22.04 5.94 30.64
CA ALA A 885 -22.75 7.21 30.52
C ALA A 885 -23.90 7.38 31.53
N GLY A 886 -24.11 6.43 32.40
CA GLY A 886 -25.12 6.47 33.46
C GLY A 886 -26.46 5.80 33.14
N HIS A 887 -26.60 5.15 31.99
CA HIS A 887 -27.83 4.49 31.54
C HIS A 887 -27.69 2.97 31.55
N GLY A 888 -28.68 2.24 32.15
CA GLY A 888 -28.70 0.78 32.07
C GLY A 888 -27.62 0.05 32.89
N ARG A 889 -26.97 0.68 33.86
CA ARG A 889 -25.86 0.12 34.65
C ARG A 889 -26.26 -1.17 35.39
N ALA A 890 -27.41 -1.20 36.02
CA ALA A 890 -27.89 -2.39 36.72
C ALA A 890 -28.05 -3.57 35.74
N ALA A 891 -28.77 -3.36 34.65
CA ALA A 891 -28.93 -4.37 33.60
C ALA A 891 -27.60 -4.87 33.02
N HIS A 892 -26.61 -4.01 32.90
CA HIS A 892 -25.27 -4.41 32.44
C HIS A 892 -24.58 -5.31 33.46
N LEU A 893 -24.58 -4.94 34.71
CA LEU A 893 -23.98 -5.73 35.80
C LEU A 893 -24.67 -7.10 35.95
N ASP A 894 -25.99 -7.17 35.79
CA ASP A 894 -26.73 -8.44 35.80
C ASP A 894 -26.32 -9.36 34.64
N LEU A 895 -26.09 -8.78 33.43
CA LEU A 895 -25.65 -9.52 32.27
C LEU A 895 -24.21 -10.04 32.38
N LEU A 896 -23.34 -9.40 33.18
CA LEU A 896 -21.91 -9.80 33.29
C LEU A 896 -21.74 -11.21 33.85
N ALA A 897 -22.65 -11.70 34.69
CA ALA A 897 -22.58 -12.98 35.36
C ALA A 897 -22.75 -14.15 34.39
N ASP A 898 -23.71 -14.06 33.47
CA ASP A 898 -24.22 -15.19 32.68
C ASP A 898 -23.88 -15.13 31.19
N ARG A 899 -23.25 -14.04 30.70
CA ARG A 899 -22.93 -13.87 29.28
C ARG A 899 -21.78 -14.75 28.80
N VAL A 900 -21.80 -15.05 27.51
CA VAL A 900 -20.67 -15.63 26.81
C VAL A 900 -19.54 -14.59 26.75
N PRO A 901 -18.29 -14.92 27.09
CA PRO A 901 -17.14 -14.01 26.98
C PRO A 901 -16.92 -13.52 25.55
N SER A 902 -16.44 -12.29 25.42
CA SER A 902 -16.02 -11.74 24.13
C SER A 902 -14.86 -12.55 23.51
N SER A 903 -14.70 -12.46 22.20
CA SER A 903 -13.65 -13.15 21.46
C SER A 903 -12.24 -12.64 21.75
N ASP A 904 -12.13 -11.41 22.28
CA ASP A 904 -10.88 -10.72 22.59
C ASP A 904 -10.92 -10.00 23.95
N HIS A 905 -9.77 -9.43 24.35
CA HIS A 905 -9.59 -8.79 25.65
C HIS A 905 -9.49 -7.26 25.58
N SER A 906 -9.73 -6.64 24.42
CA SER A 906 -9.52 -5.21 24.17
C SER A 906 -10.42 -4.29 25.02
N LEU A 907 -10.11 -2.99 25.03
CA LEU A 907 -10.94 -1.96 25.66
C LEU A 907 -12.14 -1.57 24.80
N CYS A 908 -12.04 -1.66 23.47
CA CYS A 908 -13.06 -1.16 22.57
C CYS A 908 -14.33 -2.03 22.61
N HIS A 909 -14.18 -3.33 22.33
CA HIS A 909 -15.28 -4.30 22.24
C HIS A 909 -14.96 -5.62 22.94
N GLY A 910 -13.80 -5.73 23.56
CA GLY A 910 -13.35 -6.91 24.31
C GLY A 910 -13.75 -6.89 25.79
N GLU A 911 -13.31 -7.95 26.49
CA GLU A 911 -13.68 -8.22 27.90
C GLU A 911 -13.33 -7.06 28.85
N LEU A 912 -12.20 -6.37 28.65
CA LEU A 912 -11.79 -5.30 29.55
C LEU A 912 -12.67 -4.06 29.41
N GLY A 913 -13.13 -3.73 28.20
CA GLY A 913 -14.09 -2.66 28.00
C GLY A 913 -15.47 -2.99 28.59
N VAL A 914 -15.85 -4.26 28.51
CA VAL A 914 -17.10 -4.74 29.11
C VAL A 914 -17.05 -4.72 30.64
N LEU A 915 -15.91 -4.96 31.27
CA LEU A 915 -15.72 -4.92 32.72
C LEU A 915 -15.53 -3.48 33.27
N GLU A 916 -15.30 -2.49 32.44
CA GLU A 916 -15.05 -1.11 32.88
C GLU A 916 -16.16 -0.50 33.75
N PRO A 917 -17.48 -0.69 33.49
CA PRO A 917 -18.54 -0.23 34.40
C PRO A 917 -18.48 -0.86 35.76
N LEU A 918 -18.03 -2.11 35.88
CA LEU A 918 -17.82 -2.78 37.18
C LEU A 918 -16.69 -2.10 37.96
N VAL A 919 -15.54 -1.81 37.27
CA VAL A 919 -14.39 -1.13 37.88
C VAL A 919 -14.73 0.29 38.36
N GLU A 920 -15.56 1.02 37.59
CA GLU A 920 -16.00 2.37 37.94
C GLU A 920 -16.99 2.42 39.12
N SER A 921 -17.72 1.32 39.38
CA SER A 921 -18.80 1.35 40.35
C SER A 921 -18.54 0.54 41.63
N HIS A 922 -17.50 -0.29 41.69
CA HIS A 922 -17.23 -1.18 42.83
C HIS A 922 -15.81 -1.03 43.38
N PRO A 923 -15.62 -1.30 44.68
CA PRO A 923 -14.28 -1.37 45.28
C PRO A 923 -13.44 -2.47 44.63
N VAL A 924 -12.13 -2.29 44.54
CA VAL A 924 -11.17 -3.22 43.92
C VAL A 924 -11.33 -4.68 44.42
N ALA A 925 -11.55 -4.85 45.73
CA ALA A 925 -11.77 -6.19 46.29
C ALA A 925 -12.96 -6.93 45.66
N ALA A 926 -14.11 -6.24 45.50
CA ALA A 926 -15.29 -6.82 44.84
C ALA A 926 -15.07 -7.08 43.35
N VAL A 927 -14.28 -6.23 42.67
CA VAL A 927 -13.87 -6.45 41.28
C VAL A 927 -13.01 -7.70 41.14
N HIS A 928 -12.07 -7.93 42.06
CA HIS A 928 -11.19 -9.10 42.07
C HIS A 928 -11.96 -10.42 42.32
N GLU A 929 -13.00 -10.39 43.10
CA GLU A 929 -13.82 -11.58 43.44
C GLU A 929 -14.87 -11.87 42.36
N HIS A 930 -15.12 -10.92 41.44
CA HIS A 930 -16.18 -11.07 40.45
C HIS A 930 -15.84 -12.22 39.46
N PRO A 931 -16.81 -13.15 39.20
CA PRO A 931 -16.57 -14.31 38.35
C PRO A 931 -16.03 -13.99 36.95
N ALA A 932 -16.49 -12.88 36.32
CA ALA A 932 -16.03 -12.44 35.01
C ALA A 932 -14.56 -12.02 35.05
N THR A 933 -14.12 -11.29 36.08
CA THR A 933 -12.69 -10.91 36.28
C THR A 933 -11.81 -12.15 36.41
N LEU A 934 -12.25 -13.10 37.26
CA LEU A 934 -11.51 -14.35 37.47
C LEU A 934 -11.41 -15.19 36.19
N ARG A 935 -12.46 -15.22 35.37
CA ARG A 935 -12.44 -15.87 34.04
C ARG A 935 -11.45 -15.21 33.14
N LEU A 936 -11.48 -13.88 32.99
CA LEU A 936 -10.57 -13.09 32.16
C LEU A 936 -9.11 -13.35 32.56
N LEU A 937 -8.76 -13.19 33.83
CA LEU A 937 -7.39 -13.36 34.30
C LEU A 937 -6.84 -14.78 34.02
N ARG A 938 -7.71 -15.81 34.14
CA ARG A 938 -7.35 -17.19 33.77
C ARG A 938 -7.11 -17.34 32.26
N GLN A 939 -7.96 -16.74 31.42
CA GLN A 939 -7.80 -16.79 29.96
C GLN A 939 -6.51 -16.12 29.50
N VAL A 940 -6.26 -14.90 29.99
CA VAL A 940 -5.05 -14.16 29.65
C VAL A 940 -3.79 -14.88 30.14
N ALA A 941 -3.81 -15.45 31.34
CA ALA A 941 -2.67 -16.18 31.87
C ALA A 941 -2.37 -17.47 31.11
N ARG A 942 -3.40 -18.18 30.61
CA ARG A 942 -3.26 -19.45 29.90
C ARG A 942 -2.95 -19.29 28.43
N HIS A 943 -3.52 -18.31 27.76
CA HIS A 943 -3.49 -18.16 26.29
C HIS A 943 -2.78 -16.90 25.80
N GLY A 944 -2.34 -16.03 26.72
CA GLY A 944 -1.83 -14.71 26.42
C GLY A 944 -2.96 -13.68 26.13
N PRO A 945 -2.59 -12.39 25.98
CA PRO A 945 -3.50 -11.34 25.59
C PRO A 945 -3.97 -11.55 24.14
N ARG A 946 -5.28 -11.40 23.89
CA ARG A 946 -5.89 -11.43 22.57
C ARG A 946 -6.36 -10.03 22.22
N CYS A 947 -5.73 -9.42 21.22
CA CYS A 947 -6.11 -8.10 20.73
C CYS A 947 -7.42 -8.14 19.95
N GLY A 948 -8.11 -7.01 19.85
CA GLY A 948 -9.30 -6.81 19.03
C GLY A 948 -8.96 -6.65 17.54
N THR A 949 -8.04 -7.46 17.05
CA THR A 949 -7.59 -7.52 15.66
C THR A 949 -7.97 -8.86 15.05
N PRO A 950 -8.04 -9.01 13.73
CA PRO A 950 -8.25 -10.30 13.11
C PRO A 950 -7.25 -11.34 13.64
N ASP A 951 -7.73 -12.55 13.89
CA ASP A 951 -6.99 -13.67 14.50
C ASP A 951 -6.33 -13.35 15.86
N GLY A 952 -6.68 -12.21 16.49
CA GLY A 952 -6.13 -11.78 17.77
C GLY A 952 -4.64 -11.42 17.72
N VAL A 953 -4.14 -11.00 16.56
CA VAL A 953 -2.73 -10.63 16.36
C VAL A 953 -2.34 -9.51 17.32
N PRO A 954 -1.27 -9.67 18.13
CA PRO A 954 -0.82 -8.62 19.03
C PRO A 954 -0.49 -7.33 18.28
N THR A 955 -1.13 -6.22 18.65
CA THR A 955 -0.86 -4.88 18.11
C THR A 955 -0.66 -3.90 19.26
N PRO A 956 0.15 -2.82 19.11
CA PRO A 956 0.46 -1.96 20.25
C PRO A 956 -0.69 -1.05 20.71
N GLY A 957 -1.65 -0.68 19.87
CA GLY A 957 -2.70 0.33 20.12
C GLY A 957 -3.45 0.24 21.46
N LEU A 958 -4.10 1.36 21.85
CA LEU A 958 -4.84 1.49 23.10
C LEU A 958 -6.24 0.88 23.01
N LEU A 959 -7.00 1.15 21.94
CA LEU A 959 -8.39 0.70 21.87
C LEU A 959 -8.52 -0.80 21.63
N THR A 960 -7.72 -1.33 20.72
CA THR A 960 -7.81 -2.74 20.29
C THR A 960 -6.59 -3.58 20.64
N GLY A 961 -5.48 -2.96 21.10
CA GLY A 961 -4.19 -3.56 21.24
C GLY A 961 -3.71 -3.85 22.66
N LEU A 962 -2.42 -4.21 22.76
CA LEU A 962 -1.74 -4.59 24.01
C LEU A 962 -1.72 -3.46 25.05
N ALA A 963 -1.59 -2.20 24.61
CA ALA A 963 -1.59 -1.05 25.51
C ALA A 963 -2.93 -0.93 26.25
N GLY A 964 -4.04 -1.11 25.53
CA GLY A 964 -5.36 -1.11 26.16
C GLY A 964 -5.59 -2.30 27.07
N ILE A 965 -5.18 -3.48 26.64
CA ILE A 965 -5.25 -4.68 27.49
C ILE A 965 -4.43 -4.48 28.77
N GLY A 966 -3.22 -3.97 28.66
CA GLY A 966 -2.36 -3.68 29.80
C GLY A 966 -2.95 -2.62 30.73
N LEU A 967 -3.53 -1.53 30.17
CA LEU A 967 -4.17 -0.48 30.95
C LEU A 967 -5.43 -0.97 31.67
N GLY A 968 -6.27 -1.77 31.01
CA GLY A 968 -7.44 -2.39 31.60
C GLY A 968 -7.07 -3.34 32.75
N LEU A 969 -6.01 -4.13 32.59
CA LEU A 969 -5.47 -5.00 33.66
C LEU A 969 -4.96 -4.15 34.87
N LEU A 970 -4.28 -3.01 34.60
CA LEU A 970 -3.90 -2.08 35.67
C LEU A 970 -5.12 -1.52 36.40
N ARG A 971 -6.19 -1.21 35.68
CA ARG A 971 -7.42 -0.73 36.28
C ARG A 971 -8.13 -1.80 37.11
N LEU A 972 -8.15 -3.05 36.68
CA LEU A 972 -8.65 -4.16 37.50
C LEU A 972 -7.88 -4.29 38.83
N GLU A 973 -6.55 -4.04 38.83
CA GLU A 973 -5.71 -4.13 40.03
C GLU A 973 -5.79 -2.91 40.95
N LEU A 974 -5.83 -1.70 40.37
CA LEU A 974 -5.64 -0.44 41.06
C LEU A 974 -6.90 0.43 41.13
N GLY A 975 -7.97 0.09 40.41
CA GLY A 975 -9.24 0.80 40.38
C GLY A 975 -9.06 2.27 39.94
N ALA A 976 -9.67 3.19 40.66
CA ALA A 976 -9.66 4.63 40.38
C ALA A 976 -8.28 5.30 40.49
N ARG A 977 -7.26 4.62 41.05
CA ARG A 977 -5.87 5.14 41.06
C ARG A 977 -5.30 5.27 39.64
N VAL A 978 -5.82 4.51 38.69
CA VAL A 978 -5.56 4.64 37.26
C VAL A 978 -6.83 5.19 36.62
N PRO A 979 -6.86 6.47 36.19
CA PRO A 979 -8.05 7.09 35.62
C PRO A 979 -8.54 6.40 34.35
N SER A 980 -9.89 6.34 34.19
CA SER A 980 -10.50 5.75 33.02
C SER A 980 -10.17 6.54 31.75
N VAL A 981 -9.42 5.91 30.85
CA VAL A 981 -9.15 6.45 29.51
C VAL A 981 -10.39 6.40 28.62
N LEU A 982 -11.28 5.44 28.84
CA LEU A 982 -12.55 5.31 28.09
C LEU A 982 -13.49 6.49 28.34
N LEU A 983 -13.36 7.13 29.50
CA LEU A 983 -14.07 8.36 29.89
C LEU A 983 -13.23 9.62 29.71
N LEU A 984 -12.00 9.53 29.24
CA LEU A 984 -11.03 10.63 29.08
C LEU A 984 -10.82 11.45 30.39
N ARG A 985 -10.81 10.75 31.54
CA ARG A 985 -10.72 11.42 32.85
C ARG A 985 -9.36 12.01 33.13
N PRO A 986 -9.30 13.14 33.89
CA PRO A 986 -8.04 13.75 34.36
C PRO A 986 -7.26 12.82 35.29
N ALA A 987 -6.02 13.16 35.60
CA ALA A 987 -5.24 12.49 36.64
C ALA A 987 -5.96 12.57 37.99
N ALA A 988 -5.86 11.51 38.82
CA ALA A 988 -6.40 11.54 40.16
C ALA A 988 -5.72 12.65 40.98
N SER A 989 -6.49 13.51 41.62
CA SER A 989 -5.96 14.60 42.47
C SER A 989 -5.23 13.99 43.68
N THR A 990 -3.95 14.29 43.85
CA THR A 990 -3.10 13.83 44.97
C THR A 990 -3.42 14.55 46.31
N ARG A 991 -4.47 15.38 46.34
CA ARG A 991 -4.79 16.20 47.51
C ARG A 991 -5.47 15.51 48.70
N ASN A 992 -5.78 14.20 48.64
CA ASN A 992 -6.49 13.47 49.68
C ASN A 992 -5.86 12.14 50.09
N GLU A 993 -4.56 12.03 50.23
CA GLU A 993 -4.01 10.97 51.04
C GLU A 993 -3.57 11.55 52.41
N PRO A 994 -4.16 11.09 53.55
CA PRO A 994 -3.59 11.42 54.83
C PRO A 994 -2.22 10.72 54.95
N PRO A 995 -1.20 11.39 55.59
CA PRO A 995 0.09 10.78 55.75
C PRO A 995 0.01 9.48 56.53
N THR A 996 0.27 8.37 55.91
CA THR A 996 0.44 7.08 56.56
C THR A 996 1.65 7.20 57.48
N GLY A 997 1.37 7.26 58.80
CA GLY A 997 2.37 7.32 59.83
C GLY A 997 3.40 6.21 59.71
N GLY A 998 4.66 6.60 59.58
CA GLY A 998 5.77 5.68 59.59
C GLY A 998 5.94 4.98 60.95
N HIS A 999 5.76 3.73 60.98
CA HIS A 999 6.39 2.88 62.01
C HIS A 999 7.75 2.42 61.52
N HIS A 1000 8.79 3.11 61.99
CA HIS A 1000 10.13 2.60 62.02
C HIS A 1000 10.28 1.64 63.22
N PRO A 1001 10.70 0.41 63.06
CA PRO A 1001 11.35 -0.32 64.10
C PRO A 1001 12.87 -0.02 64.06
N ASN A 1002 13.29 0.62 65.14
CA ASN A 1002 14.68 0.85 65.50
C ASN A 1002 15.32 -0.54 65.81
N THR A 1003 16.41 -0.91 65.16
CA THR A 1003 17.37 -1.89 65.69
C THR A 1003 18.79 -1.50 65.34
N SER A 1004 19.52 -1.31 66.35
CA SER A 1004 20.94 -0.97 66.55
C SER A 1004 21.94 -1.80 65.79
N ALA A 1005 22.98 -1.15 65.34
CA ALA A 1005 24.40 -1.38 65.29
C ALA A 1005 24.94 -2.81 65.56
N THR A 1006 25.80 -3.28 64.64
CA THR A 1006 27.23 -3.63 64.93
C THR A 1006 27.95 -3.94 63.60
N GLN A 1007 28.93 -3.14 63.25
CA GLN A 1007 30.39 -3.36 63.13
C GLN A 1007 30.85 -4.52 62.19
N GLU A 1008 31.66 -4.05 61.20
CA GLU A 1008 32.96 -4.54 60.72
C GLU A 1008 33.03 -5.92 59.99
N SER A 1009 33.48 -5.98 58.77
CA SER A 1009 34.91 -6.08 58.43
C SER A 1009 35.09 -6.28 56.92
N SER A 1010 36.03 -5.58 56.37
CA SER A 1010 36.78 -5.79 55.12
C SER A 1010 37.08 -7.25 54.80
N VAL A 1011 37.17 -7.57 53.47
CA VAL A 1011 38.38 -8.06 52.79
C VAL A 1011 38.03 -8.37 51.31
N THR A 1012 38.77 -7.72 50.41
CA THR A 1012 39.25 -8.04 49.06
C THR A 1012 39.08 -9.50 48.56
N ALA A 1013 38.55 -9.67 47.39
CA ALA A 1013 39.25 -10.17 46.18
C ALA A 1013 38.30 -10.07 44.99
#